data_3c8e7efaa4f2dd1a3df1569149656d29
#
_entry.id   3c8e7efaa4f2dd1a3df1569149656d29
#
_cell.length_a   1.000
_cell.length_b   1.000
_cell.length_c   1.000
_cell.angle_alpha   90.00
_cell.angle_beta   90.00
_cell.angle_gamma   90.00
#
_symmetry.space_group_name_H-M   'P 1'
#
loop_
_entity.id
_entity.type
_entity.pdbx_description
1 polymer ?
#
loop_
_entity_poly.entity_id
_entity_poly.type
_entity_poly.pdbx_seq_one_letter_code
_entity_poly.pdbx_strand_id
1 'polypeptide(L)'
;MTEKKWQKKWADEKLFESNPNDKEKLFITVAFPYPSGAMHIGHGRTYTVPDVYARFKRMEGYNVLFPMAWHVTGAPVIGIADRIKRKDPWTLNLYENVHRVPKDELPKLEDPEYIVRYFSSEYNEVMHDMGYSIDWRREFRTIDPTYKKFIEWQITTLYEKGLVQRGEHPVKYCPNCDNPVGDHDLLEGEGVGVNELTLLKFQIDDKILVTATLRPETIVGATNIWLNPDVEYVLVKANDEKWVITKEAHYNLEQQIKDLDIISEINPNDLIGKMAINPFTGNEIPIFPASFVSASYGSGVVFSEPADAPADYIALKDLKKNEELISKYNLEEIIENVVPIPVCTVKGYGEIPAADIIERLGITDQNDEKLHEATNELYKIQHSKGTIIDSIPGFGGKKVRFAREELKEELISKNMATIMYDFAERPVVCRCGNNCVVKIMDDQWFMKYSNPEWKEKTHEVLNRETIIPPEIKNNFNYYIDWLDDWACSRKVGLGTRLPWDNKWLIEPLTDSTIYMSYYSIARFLKDMNPDDLNPAFFDKVYLNKDSDDIKVAPEIVEEIQNEFNYWYPLDWRLSAKDPVGNHLSFLMFHHSAIFPEDKWPKGTVVFGMGLLEGNKMSSSKGNVILLKDAIEDYTADVVRLFLMASAEPWQDFDWREKEVLGTKRRLEWFREFAGKVEEIKGSALDLTNIEKVELTRTIDLWMLSQLNQHIKASTEALEVFQTRKALQESLFLLKKDIDHYIYRVNHLLDKKDPAVIYVLSTVLESWIRLLAPFTPHTCEELWSNYGGKGFVSVAKWPEVDESVISSEIEKSEELVQNLIKDINQIKNMVGEDAQKVHVYLAPDWKWDLYKIANDVGKPDIGQIMGRAIGANIYDDKKEIAAVAKKVGREMTKTKYVGKINEAQIIDDALEYISNEVSSEVVVHTDDSYDPQNKARNAMPYKPAILIE
;
A
#
# COMPACT_ATOMS: atom_id res chain seq x y z
N MET A 1 -6.91 32.20 6.85
CA MET A 1 -7.18 33.35 5.91
C MET A 1 -6.45 33.18 4.58
N THR A 2 -5.18 32.92 4.55
CA THR A 2 -4.37 32.76 3.33
C THR A 2 -4.82 31.59 2.43
N GLU A 3 -5.12 30.43 3.00
CA GLU A 3 -5.56 29.25 2.26
C GLU A 3 -6.87 29.50 1.51
N LYS A 4 -7.92 29.97 2.20
CA LYS A 4 -9.22 30.30 1.57
C LYS A 4 -9.10 31.36 0.48
N LYS A 5 -8.16 32.33 0.62
CA LYS A 5 -7.86 33.33 -0.42
C LYS A 5 -7.41 32.65 -1.71
N TRP A 6 -6.49 31.67 -1.63
CA TRP A 6 -5.93 31.03 -2.81
C TRP A 6 -6.89 30.00 -3.41
N GLN A 7 -7.58 29.21 -2.57
CA GLN A 7 -8.63 28.29 -3.01
C GLN A 7 -9.70 29.03 -3.85
N LYS A 8 -10.14 30.20 -3.35
CA LYS A 8 -11.09 31.05 -4.09
C LYS A 8 -10.51 31.54 -5.42
N LYS A 9 -9.27 32.03 -5.45
CA LYS A 9 -8.64 32.48 -6.68
C LYS A 9 -8.48 31.39 -7.71
N TRP A 10 -8.08 30.19 -7.30
CA TRP A 10 -7.98 29.03 -8.20
C TRP A 10 -9.34 28.65 -8.80
N ALA A 11 -10.39 28.71 -7.99
CA ALA A 11 -11.76 28.45 -8.46
C ALA A 11 -12.27 29.53 -9.41
N ASP A 12 -12.09 30.81 -9.06
CA ASP A 12 -12.52 31.94 -9.88
C ASP A 12 -11.84 31.92 -11.27
N GLU A 13 -10.54 31.55 -11.34
CA GLU A 13 -9.78 31.46 -12.59
C GLU A 13 -9.88 30.07 -13.26
N LYS A 14 -10.63 29.14 -12.69
CA LYS A 14 -10.81 27.76 -13.21
C LYS A 14 -9.47 27.07 -13.48
N LEU A 15 -8.49 27.29 -12.60
CA LEU A 15 -7.09 26.99 -12.83
C LEU A 15 -6.80 25.51 -13.13
N PHE A 16 -7.60 24.59 -12.57
CA PHE A 16 -7.40 23.14 -12.67
C PHE A 16 -8.41 22.45 -13.60
N GLU A 17 -9.27 23.23 -14.29
CA GLU A 17 -10.13 22.69 -15.33
C GLU A 17 -9.31 22.35 -16.57
N SER A 18 -9.40 21.10 -17.04
CA SER A 18 -8.60 20.61 -18.15
C SER A 18 -9.46 20.25 -19.35
N ASN A 19 -9.11 20.80 -20.51
CA ASN A 19 -9.74 20.52 -21.79
C ASN A 19 -8.68 20.01 -22.78
N PRO A 20 -9.05 19.21 -23.80
CA PRO A 20 -8.16 18.83 -24.87
C PRO A 20 -7.43 20.02 -25.50
N ASN A 21 -6.13 19.89 -25.71
CA ASN A 21 -5.27 20.89 -26.38
C ASN A 21 -4.03 20.20 -26.98
N ASP A 22 -3.08 20.96 -27.50
CA ASP A 22 -1.88 20.45 -28.19
C ASP A 22 -0.75 19.99 -27.23
N LYS A 23 -0.92 20.16 -25.92
CA LYS A 23 0.08 19.70 -24.94
C LYS A 23 0.00 18.20 -24.77
N GLU A 24 1.11 17.61 -24.32
CA GLU A 24 1.11 16.22 -23.85
C GLU A 24 0.15 16.06 -22.70
N LYS A 25 -0.74 15.05 -22.79
CA LYS A 25 -1.76 14.80 -21.78
C LYS A 25 -1.23 13.93 -20.66
N LEU A 26 -1.74 14.15 -19.48
CA LEU A 26 -1.62 13.22 -18.36
C LEU A 26 -2.99 13.01 -17.74
N PHE A 27 -3.48 11.78 -17.74
CA PHE A 27 -4.70 11.42 -17.05
C PHE A 27 -4.38 10.57 -15.81
N ILE A 28 -4.63 11.13 -14.63
CA ILE A 28 -4.36 10.50 -13.35
C ILE A 28 -5.65 10.33 -12.56
N THR A 29 -5.87 9.12 -12.01
CA THR A 29 -7.02 8.82 -11.16
C THR A 29 -6.58 8.16 -9.86
N VAL A 30 -7.38 8.36 -8.84
CA VAL A 30 -7.22 7.70 -7.54
C VAL A 30 -8.53 6.98 -7.19
N ALA A 31 -8.47 5.99 -6.30
CA ALA A 31 -9.68 5.35 -5.80
C ALA A 31 -10.63 6.40 -5.23
N PHE A 32 -11.84 6.49 -5.80
CA PHE A 32 -12.87 7.40 -5.30
C PHE A 32 -13.38 6.93 -3.93
N PRO A 33 -13.70 7.87 -3.03
CA PRO A 33 -14.08 7.51 -1.67
C PRO A 33 -15.53 7.04 -1.59
N TYR A 34 -15.82 6.26 -0.54
CA TYR A 34 -17.16 5.87 -0.15
C TYR A 34 -17.64 6.78 1.00
N PRO A 35 -18.57 7.71 0.75
CA PRO A 35 -18.95 8.74 1.72
C PRO A 35 -19.95 8.21 2.75
N SER A 36 -19.45 7.41 3.70
CA SER A 36 -20.25 6.83 4.80
C SER A 36 -19.88 7.37 6.19
N GLY A 37 -18.88 8.23 6.29
CA GLY A 37 -18.38 8.85 7.52
C GLY A 37 -17.33 9.90 7.18
N ALA A 38 -16.90 10.73 8.14
CA ALA A 38 -15.98 11.83 7.92
C ALA A 38 -14.60 11.38 7.39
N MET A 39 -13.96 12.23 6.58
CA MET A 39 -12.61 12.00 6.08
C MET A 39 -11.58 12.04 7.20
N HIS A 40 -10.62 11.11 7.16
CA HIS A 40 -9.49 11.07 8.08
C HIS A 40 -8.14 11.23 7.35
N ILE A 41 -7.05 11.37 8.10
CA ILE A 41 -5.70 11.59 7.56
C ILE A 41 -5.23 10.49 6.58
N GLY A 42 -5.75 9.26 6.67
CA GLY A 42 -5.52 8.22 5.68
C GLY A 42 -6.05 8.61 4.29
N HIS A 43 -7.25 9.18 4.22
CA HIS A 43 -7.78 9.78 2.99
C HIS A 43 -6.91 10.96 2.54
N GLY A 44 -6.46 11.80 3.49
CA GLY A 44 -5.52 12.88 3.20
C GLY A 44 -4.27 12.39 2.47
N ARG A 45 -3.67 11.29 2.93
CA ARG A 45 -2.52 10.66 2.26
C ARG A 45 -2.87 10.21 0.85
N THR A 46 -3.98 9.48 0.70
CA THR A 46 -4.43 8.91 -0.58
C THR A 46 -4.61 9.98 -1.66
N TYR A 47 -5.15 11.15 -1.30
CA TYR A 47 -5.45 12.20 -2.28
C TYR A 47 -4.33 13.23 -2.45
N THR A 48 -3.44 13.38 -1.45
CA THR A 48 -2.29 14.30 -1.58
C THR A 48 -1.23 13.78 -2.54
N VAL A 49 -0.96 12.47 -2.58
CA VAL A 49 0.05 11.90 -3.50
C VAL A 49 -0.26 12.21 -4.97
N PRO A 50 -1.46 11.87 -5.50
CA PRO A 50 -1.80 12.22 -6.88
C PRO A 50 -1.86 13.73 -7.13
N ASP A 51 -2.28 14.53 -6.15
CA ASP A 51 -2.31 15.98 -6.30
C ASP A 51 -0.91 16.58 -6.43
N VAL A 52 0.05 16.13 -5.62
CA VAL A 52 1.46 16.54 -5.74
C VAL A 52 2.01 16.21 -7.12
N TYR A 53 1.76 14.99 -7.60
CA TYR A 53 2.22 14.57 -8.92
C TYR A 53 1.50 15.35 -10.04
N ALA A 54 0.21 15.58 -9.94
CA ALA A 54 -0.57 16.37 -10.88
C ALA A 54 -0.06 17.82 -10.98
N ARG A 55 0.25 18.45 -9.84
CA ARG A 55 0.83 19.81 -9.80
C ARG A 55 2.22 19.84 -10.40
N PHE A 56 3.07 18.91 -10.04
CA PHE A 56 4.42 18.77 -10.62
C PHE A 56 4.34 18.67 -12.15
N LYS A 57 3.52 17.78 -12.68
CA LYS A 57 3.36 17.60 -14.13
C LYS A 57 2.75 18.81 -14.85
N ARG A 58 1.82 19.54 -14.21
CA ARG A 58 1.35 20.83 -14.76
C ARG A 58 2.48 21.85 -14.88
N MET A 59 3.36 21.91 -13.89
CA MET A 59 4.52 22.80 -13.91
C MET A 59 5.57 22.36 -14.95
N GLU A 60 5.64 21.08 -15.29
CA GLU A 60 6.42 20.57 -16.43
C GLU A 60 5.77 20.86 -17.80
N GLY A 61 4.53 21.38 -17.81
CA GLY A 61 3.85 21.80 -19.02
C GLY A 61 2.83 20.81 -19.57
N TYR A 62 2.57 19.67 -18.89
CA TYR A 62 1.54 18.72 -19.27
C TYR A 62 0.13 19.30 -19.15
N ASN A 63 -0.78 18.81 -19.97
CA ASN A 63 -2.23 19.01 -19.78
C ASN A 63 -2.73 17.89 -18.87
N VAL A 64 -3.00 18.20 -17.60
CA VAL A 64 -3.28 17.20 -16.57
C VAL A 64 -4.75 17.15 -16.24
N LEU A 65 -5.38 15.98 -16.41
CA LEU A 65 -6.71 15.66 -15.91
C LEU A 65 -6.60 14.88 -14.59
N PHE A 66 -7.08 15.50 -13.50
CA PHE A 66 -7.25 14.88 -12.19
C PHE A 66 -8.69 15.08 -11.71
N PRO A 67 -9.59 14.11 -11.94
CA PRO A 67 -11.00 14.18 -11.56
C PRO A 67 -11.28 13.51 -10.22
N MET A 68 -12.52 13.72 -9.69
CA MET A 68 -13.03 13.05 -8.49
C MET A 68 -14.52 12.74 -8.65
N ALA A 69 -14.97 11.67 -7.99
CA ALA A 69 -16.38 11.27 -7.90
C ALA A 69 -16.64 10.52 -6.58
N TRP A 70 -17.91 10.10 -6.37
CA TRP A 70 -18.33 9.46 -5.13
C TRP A 70 -18.85 8.05 -5.41
N HIS A 71 -18.20 7.05 -4.78
CA HIS A 71 -18.67 5.68 -4.81
C HIS A 71 -19.75 5.51 -3.73
N VAL A 72 -20.98 5.33 -4.13
CA VAL A 72 -22.12 5.24 -3.21
C VAL A 72 -22.95 3.97 -3.39
N THR A 73 -22.52 3.10 -4.29
CA THR A 73 -23.16 1.81 -4.55
C THR A 73 -22.96 0.84 -3.39
N GLY A 74 -23.96 -0.01 -3.12
CA GLY A 74 -23.87 -1.11 -2.16
C GLY A 74 -24.80 -0.98 -0.97
N ALA A 75 -24.64 -1.89 0.00
CA ALA A 75 -25.43 -1.98 1.20
C ALA A 75 -24.87 -1.23 2.44
N PRO A 76 -23.58 -0.76 2.50
CA PRO A 76 -23.01 -0.24 3.74
C PRO A 76 -23.82 0.91 4.36
N VAL A 77 -24.23 1.91 3.55
CA VAL A 77 -25.03 3.04 4.05
C VAL A 77 -26.43 2.62 4.50
N ILE A 78 -27.03 1.60 3.88
CA ILE A 78 -28.31 1.02 4.30
C ILE A 78 -28.18 0.41 5.68
N GLY A 79 -27.14 -0.38 5.91
CA GLY A 79 -26.85 -0.97 7.22
C GLY A 79 -26.59 0.06 8.32
N ILE A 80 -25.94 1.18 7.99
CA ILE A 80 -25.72 2.30 8.91
C ILE A 80 -27.05 2.98 9.24
N ALA A 81 -27.83 3.32 8.23
CA ALA A 81 -29.14 3.97 8.39
C ALA A 81 -30.10 3.13 9.25
N ASP A 82 -30.11 1.81 9.04
CA ASP A 82 -30.94 0.88 9.82
C ASP A 82 -30.49 0.82 11.29
N ARG A 83 -29.19 0.81 11.60
CA ARG A 83 -28.68 0.88 12.97
C ARG A 83 -29.02 2.20 13.65
N ILE A 84 -28.91 3.32 12.96
CA ILE A 84 -29.32 4.64 13.47
C ILE A 84 -30.81 4.64 13.80
N LYS A 85 -31.63 4.12 12.87
CA LYS A 85 -33.08 3.98 13.05
C LYS A 85 -33.46 3.11 14.27
N ARG A 86 -32.70 2.03 14.51
CA ARG A 86 -32.86 1.19 15.71
C ARG A 86 -32.26 1.80 16.97
N LYS A 87 -31.66 3.00 16.87
CA LYS A 87 -31.00 3.72 17.96
C LYS A 87 -29.85 2.92 18.59
N ASP A 88 -29.06 2.24 17.74
CA ASP A 88 -27.87 1.51 18.19
C ASP A 88 -26.90 2.46 18.89
N PRO A 89 -26.62 2.25 20.21
CA PRO A 89 -25.84 3.20 20.99
C PRO A 89 -24.41 3.39 20.47
N TRP A 90 -23.81 2.32 19.97
CA TRP A 90 -22.46 2.37 19.43
C TRP A 90 -22.39 3.19 18.14
N THR A 91 -23.33 2.96 17.21
CA THR A 91 -23.39 3.71 15.95
C THR A 91 -23.70 5.19 16.21
N LEU A 92 -24.65 5.50 17.09
CA LEU A 92 -24.97 6.89 17.44
C LEU A 92 -23.75 7.60 18.05
N ASN A 93 -23.04 6.95 18.98
CA ASN A 93 -21.81 7.50 19.55
C ASN A 93 -20.72 7.71 18.50
N LEU A 94 -20.54 6.77 17.57
CA LEU A 94 -19.57 6.87 16.47
C LEU A 94 -19.84 8.11 15.60
N TYR A 95 -21.11 8.28 15.18
CA TYR A 95 -21.47 9.38 14.29
C TYR A 95 -21.46 10.74 15.00
N GLU A 96 -21.91 10.82 16.25
CA GLU A 96 -21.89 12.06 17.03
C GLU A 96 -20.47 12.48 17.42
N ASN A 97 -19.70 11.57 18.01
CA ASN A 97 -18.45 11.91 18.69
C ASN A 97 -17.20 11.70 17.84
N VAL A 98 -17.18 10.71 16.93
CA VAL A 98 -16.03 10.47 16.05
C VAL A 98 -16.20 11.19 14.73
N HIS A 99 -17.35 11.01 14.03
CA HIS A 99 -17.60 11.69 12.76
C HIS A 99 -18.10 13.13 12.92
N ARG A 100 -18.29 13.62 14.15
CA ARG A 100 -18.67 15.01 14.46
C ARG A 100 -19.99 15.46 13.82
N VAL A 101 -20.92 14.54 13.59
CA VAL A 101 -22.24 14.87 13.04
C VAL A 101 -23.04 15.62 14.12
N PRO A 102 -23.60 16.82 13.82
CA PRO A 102 -24.43 17.55 14.76
C PRO A 102 -25.65 16.74 15.21
N LYS A 103 -26.08 16.93 16.47
CA LYS A 103 -27.19 16.18 17.06
C LYS A 103 -28.52 16.30 16.33
N ASP A 104 -28.75 17.44 15.72
CA ASP A 104 -29.95 17.73 14.92
C ASP A 104 -29.88 17.09 13.51
N GLU A 105 -28.69 16.72 13.04
CA GLU A 105 -28.49 16.00 11.80
C GLU A 105 -28.58 14.47 11.94
N LEU A 106 -28.24 13.92 13.12
CA LEU A 106 -28.24 12.47 13.36
C LEU A 106 -29.55 11.75 12.98
N PRO A 107 -30.77 12.27 13.31
CA PRO A 107 -32.00 11.61 12.90
C PRO A 107 -32.22 11.55 11.37
N LYS A 108 -31.62 12.48 10.62
CA LYS A 108 -31.74 12.50 9.16
C LYS A 108 -30.90 11.39 8.50
N LEU A 109 -29.89 10.88 9.21
CA LEU A 109 -29.06 9.75 8.75
C LEU A 109 -29.82 8.39 8.79
N GLU A 110 -31.08 8.37 9.24
CA GLU A 110 -31.98 7.20 9.04
C GLU A 110 -32.31 6.98 7.54
N ASP A 111 -32.05 7.97 6.68
CA ASP A 111 -32.15 7.88 5.23
C ASP A 111 -30.77 7.62 4.61
N PRO A 112 -30.53 6.48 3.93
CA PRO A 112 -29.26 6.17 3.29
C PRO A 112 -28.82 7.22 2.25
N GLU A 113 -29.75 7.80 1.49
CA GLU A 113 -29.42 8.84 0.52
C GLU A 113 -28.99 10.14 1.20
N TYR A 114 -29.54 10.41 2.40
CA TYR A 114 -29.10 11.55 3.19
C TYR A 114 -27.67 11.37 3.70
N ILE A 115 -27.31 10.18 4.17
CA ILE A 115 -25.93 9.86 4.58
C ILE A 115 -24.97 10.21 3.45
N VAL A 116 -25.25 9.70 2.25
CA VAL A 116 -24.44 9.93 1.06
C VAL A 116 -24.31 11.43 0.74
N ARG A 117 -25.41 12.17 0.74
CA ARG A 117 -25.38 13.61 0.46
C ARG A 117 -24.59 14.39 1.49
N TYR A 118 -24.79 14.09 2.77
CA TYR A 118 -24.12 14.74 3.88
C TYR A 118 -22.61 14.58 3.76
N PHE A 119 -22.13 13.34 3.69
CA PHE A 119 -20.69 13.07 3.66
C PHE A 119 -20.04 13.38 2.32
N SER A 120 -20.74 13.29 1.19
CA SER A 120 -20.21 13.76 -0.10
C SER A 120 -19.97 15.27 -0.08
N SER A 121 -20.85 16.04 0.55
CA SER A 121 -20.68 17.49 0.71
C SER A 121 -19.52 17.82 1.63
N GLU A 122 -19.39 17.11 2.76
CA GLU A 122 -18.25 17.27 3.67
C GLU A 122 -16.92 16.91 2.97
N TYR A 123 -16.87 15.80 2.23
CA TYR A 123 -15.69 15.40 1.48
C TYR A 123 -15.27 16.44 0.46
N ASN A 124 -16.23 16.99 -0.29
CA ASN A 124 -15.98 18.06 -1.25
C ASN A 124 -15.37 19.28 -0.55
N GLU A 125 -15.97 19.72 0.59
CA GLU A 125 -15.44 20.82 1.40
C GLU A 125 -14.00 20.57 1.87
N VAL A 126 -13.75 19.41 2.48
CA VAL A 126 -12.43 19.05 3.02
C VAL A 126 -11.38 18.91 1.91
N MET A 127 -11.74 18.37 0.74
CA MET A 127 -10.85 18.29 -0.41
C MET A 127 -10.49 19.68 -0.97
N HIS A 128 -11.44 20.61 -0.97
CA HIS A 128 -11.17 22.01 -1.31
C HIS A 128 -10.26 22.67 -0.25
N ASP A 129 -10.48 22.39 1.02
CA ASP A 129 -9.66 22.91 2.11
C ASP A 129 -8.22 22.40 2.08
N MET A 130 -8.02 21.14 1.68
CA MET A 130 -6.70 20.59 1.37
C MET A 130 -6.05 21.21 0.14
N GLY A 131 -6.80 21.96 -0.66
CA GLY A 131 -6.32 22.61 -1.87
C GLY A 131 -6.01 21.65 -3.00
N TYR A 132 -6.75 20.53 -3.14
CA TYR A 132 -6.51 19.59 -4.23
C TYR A 132 -6.87 20.19 -5.60
N SER A 133 -6.02 19.94 -6.58
CA SER A 133 -6.12 20.49 -7.94
C SER A 133 -7.03 19.65 -8.86
N ILE A 134 -8.24 19.39 -8.38
CA ILE A 134 -9.24 18.52 -9.01
C ILE A 134 -10.07 19.30 -10.04
N ASP A 135 -10.35 18.68 -11.20
CA ASP A 135 -11.36 19.16 -12.16
C ASP A 135 -12.77 18.72 -11.74
N TRP A 136 -13.41 19.52 -10.89
CA TRP A 136 -14.72 19.24 -10.32
C TRP A 136 -15.88 19.21 -11.32
N ARG A 137 -15.68 19.63 -12.56
CA ARG A 137 -16.70 19.51 -13.61
C ARG A 137 -17.06 18.06 -13.91
N ARG A 138 -16.15 17.12 -13.58
CA ARG A 138 -16.27 15.68 -13.85
C ARG A 138 -16.79 14.88 -12.67
N GLU A 139 -17.24 15.58 -11.62
CA GLU A 139 -17.83 14.97 -10.44
C GLU A 139 -19.14 14.24 -10.78
N PHE A 140 -19.33 13.04 -10.27
CA PHE A 140 -20.56 12.25 -10.34
C PHE A 140 -20.67 11.31 -9.13
N ARG A 141 -21.85 10.71 -9.00
CA ARG A 141 -22.10 9.63 -8.04
C ARG A 141 -22.43 8.35 -8.80
N THR A 142 -22.05 7.20 -8.26
CA THR A 142 -22.32 5.91 -8.92
C THR A 142 -23.82 5.55 -8.98
N ILE A 143 -24.69 6.33 -8.32
CA ILE A 143 -26.16 6.21 -8.41
C ILE A 143 -26.80 7.22 -9.36
N ASP A 144 -26.03 8.11 -9.97
CA ASP A 144 -26.59 9.08 -10.91
C ASP A 144 -27.20 8.38 -12.14
N PRO A 145 -28.34 8.84 -12.65
CA PRO A 145 -29.03 8.16 -13.74
C PRO A 145 -28.18 7.93 -15.00
N THR A 146 -27.34 8.90 -15.35
CA THR A 146 -26.45 8.80 -16.51
C THR A 146 -25.32 7.80 -16.29
N TYR A 147 -24.80 7.71 -15.06
CA TYR A 147 -23.81 6.68 -14.68
C TYR A 147 -24.42 5.28 -14.69
N LYS A 148 -25.68 5.14 -14.23
CA LYS A 148 -26.38 3.85 -14.32
C LYS A 148 -26.48 3.34 -15.74
N LYS A 149 -26.72 4.21 -16.72
CA LYS A 149 -26.74 3.83 -18.15
C LYS A 149 -25.38 3.34 -18.65
N PHE A 150 -24.31 3.96 -18.20
CA PHE A 150 -22.96 3.50 -18.48
C PHE A 150 -22.69 2.10 -17.89
N ILE A 151 -23.14 1.84 -16.68
CA ILE A 151 -22.98 0.53 -16.04
C ILE A 151 -23.89 -0.52 -16.67
N GLU A 152 -25.10 -0.17 -17.10
CA GLU A 152 -25.97 -1.04 -17.89
C GLU A 152 -25.27 -1.48 -19.20
N TRP A 153 -24.59 -0.55 -19.88
CA TRP A 153 -23.79 -0.86 -21.06
C TRP A 153 -22.60 -1.77 -20.74
N GLN A 154 -21.82 -1.46 -19.69
CA GLN A 154 -20.68 -2.26 -19.26
C GLN A 154 -21.04 -3.72 -19.01
N ILE A 155 -22.06 -3.94 -18.16
CA ILE A 155 -22.47 -5.30 -17.78
C ILE A 155 -23.09 -6.06 -18.95
N THR A 156 -23.82 -5.39 -19.82
CA THR A 156 -24.40 -5.98 -21.02
C THR A 156 -23.29 -6.43 -21.97
N THR A 157 -22.27 -5.61 -22.17
CA THR A 157 -21.11 -5.95 -23.01
C THR A 157 -20.37 -7.20 -22.48
N LEU A 158 -20.21 -7.32 -21.17
CA LEU A 158 -19.59 -8.51 -20.57
C LEU A 158 -20.50 -9.75 -20.70
N TYR A 159 -21.81 -9.58 -20.52
CA TYR A 159 -22.79 -10.66 -20.67
C TYR A 159 -22.82 -11.21 -22.11
N GLU A 160 -22.85 -10.34 -23.11
CA GLU A 160 -22.83 -10.70 -24.53
C GLU A 160 -21.54 -11.45 -24.93
N LYS A 161 -20.43 -11.17 -24.23
CA LYS A 161 -19.16 -11.90 -24.39
C LYS A 161 -19.14 -13.23 -23.63
N GLY A 162 -20.22 -13.61 -22.92
CA GLY A 162 -20.31 -14.84 -22.16
C GLY A 162 -19.45 -14.85 -20.89
N LEU A 163 -19.06 -13.67 -20.39
CA LEU A 163 -18.24 -13.50 -19.18
C LEU A 163 -19.07 -13.30 -17.91
N VAL A 164 -20.39 -13.19 -18.05
CA VAL A 164 -21.37 -13.18 -16.95
C VAL A 164 -22.30 -14.36 -17.12
N GLN A 165 -22.49 -15.15 -16.09
CA GLN A 165 -23.37 -16.31 -16.11
C GLN A 165 -24.19 -16.43 -14.84
N ARG A 166 -25.34 -17.10 -14.95
CA ARG A 166 -26.10 -17.54 -13.78
C ARG A 166 -25.50 -18.86 -13.28
N GLY A 167 -25.35 -18.97 -11.98
CA GLY A 167 -24.71 -20.15 -11.39
C GLY A 167 -25.20 -20.47 -9.99
N GLU A 168 -24.76 -21.61 -9.50
CA GLU A 168 -24.96 -22.11 -8.16
C GLU A 168 -23.58 -22.11 -7.47
N HIS A 169 -23.41 -21.25 -6.46
CA HIS A 169 -22.15 -21.15 -5.75
C HIS A 169 -22.36 -20.85 -4.26
N PRO A 170 -21.44 -21.30 -3.38
CA PRO A 170 -21.41 -20.89 -1.99
C PRO A 170 -21.00 -19.42 -1.90
N VAL A 171 -21.80 -18.61 -1.22
CA VAL A 171 -21.53 -17.19 -1.01
C VAL A 171 -21.63 -16.82 0.46
N LYS A 172 -20.88 -15.81 0.89
CA LYS A 172 -21.11 -15.16 2.18
C LYS A 172 -22.49 -14.50 2.14
N TYR A 173 -23.31 -14.76 3.14
CA TYR A 173 -24.72 -14.33 3.15
C TYR A 173 -25.12 -13.82 4.52
N CYS A 174 -25.84 -12.71 4.56
CA CYS A 174 -26.44 -12.18 5.76
C CYS A 174 -27.92 -12.55 5.82
N PRO A 175 -28.35 -13.45 6.75
CA PRO A 175 -29.77 -13.84 6.86
C PRO A 175 -30.68 -12.68 7.26
N ASN A 176 -30.18 -11.72 8.03
CA ASN A 176 -30.97 -10.56 8.46
C ASN A 176 -31.25 -9.58 7.31
N CYS A 177 -30.28 -9.38 6.43
CA CYS A 177 -30.41 -8.50 5.26
C CYS A 177 -31.00 -9.22 4.06
N ASP A 178 -31.18 -10.56 4.12
CA ASP A 178 -31.52 -11.43 2.99
C ASP A 178 -30.67 -11.15 1.73
N ASN A 179 -29.33 -11.01 1.94
CA ASN A 179 -28.43 -10.50 0.90
C ASN A 179 -27.06 -11.23 0.92
N PRO A 180 -26.53 -11.64 -0.25
CA PRO A 180 -25.13 -12.00 -0.35
C PRO A 180 -24.27 -10.78 -0.05
N VAL A 181 -23.15 -10.98 0.67
CA VAL A 181 -22.27 -9.93 1.14
C VAL A 181 -20.86 -10.12 0.62
N GLY A 182 -20.21 -9.04 0.21
CA GLY A 182 -18.78 -8.99 -0.09
C GLY A 182 -17.96 -8.49 1.10
N ASP A 183 -16.65 -8.50 0.99
CA ASP A 183 -15.76 -8.11 2.09
C ASP A 183 -16.04 -6.66 2.57
N HIS A 184 -16.29 -5.72 1.67
CA HIS A 184 -16.64 -4.35 2.01
C HIS A 184 -18.04 -4.17 2.63
N ASP A 185 -18.88 -5.20 2.59
CA ASP A 185 -20.18 -5.24 3.29
C ASP A 185 -20.06 -5.77 4.72
N LEU A 186 -18.86 -6.17 5.14
CA LEU A 186 -18.60 -6.73 6.47
C LEU A 186 -18.16 -5.65 7.47
N LEU A 187 -18.57 -5.84 8.73
CA LEU A 187 -18.07 -5.12 9.89
C LEU A 187 -16.82 -5.81 10.46
N GLU A 188 -16.81 -7.15 10.38
CA GLU A 188 -15.73 -8.01 10.86
C GLU A 188 -15.62 -9.25 9.96
N GLY A 189 -14.40 -9.79 9.79
CA GLY A 189 -14.15 -10.95 8.93
C GLY A 189 -13.87 -10.59 7.47
N GLU A 190 -13.42 -9.36 7.19
CA GLU A 190 -12.94 -8.96 5.87
C GLU A 190 -11.74 -9.84 5.46
N GLY A 191 -11.76 -10.37 4.25
CA GLY A 191 -10.73 -11.28 3.74
C GLY A 191 -10.86 -12.74 4.17
N VAL A 192 -11.81 -13.10 5.04
CA VAL A 192 -12.06 -14.49 5.42
C VAL A 192 -12.61 -15.25 4.22
N GLY A 193 -11.95 -16.37 3.88
CA GLY A 193 -12.35 -17.27 2.79
C GLY A 193 -13.50 -18.19 3.19
N VAL A 194 -14.09 -18.84 2.17
CA VAL A 194 -15.05 -19.95 2.33
C VAL A 194 -14.32 -21.25 2.00
N ASN A 195 -14.32 -22.20 2.92
CA ASN A 195 -13.73 -23.51 2.75
C ASN A 195 -14.80 -24.52 2.30
N GLU A 196 -14.44 -25.40 1.38
CA GLU A 196 -15.18 -26.59 1.10
C GLU A 196 -14.78 -27.68 2.08
N LEU A 197 -15.74 -28.19 2.84
CA LEU A 197 -15.55 -29.24 3.82
C LEU A 197 -16.24 -30.53 3.34
N THR A 198 -15.58 -31.67 3.56
CA THR A 198 -16.17 -32.98 3.33
C THR A 198 -16.88 -33.43 4.61
N LEU A 199 -18.18 -33.64 4.57
CA LEU A 199 -18.96 -34.22 5.65
C LEU A 199 -18.94 -35.76 5.51
N LEU A 200 -18.21 -36.42 6.41
CA LEU A 200 -18.09 -37.87 6.47
C LEU A 200 -19.19 -38.46 7.36
N LYS A 201 -19.83 -39.57 6.94
CA LYS A 201 -21.03 -40.15 7.53
C LYS A 201 -20.72 -41.38 8.39
N PHE A 202 -20.49 -41.18 9.68
CA PHE A 202 -20.26 -42.29 10.64
C PHE A 202 -21.58 -42.82 11.17
N GLN A 203 -21.87 -44.13 10.93
CA GLN A 203 -23.12 -44.75 11.35
C GLN A 203 -23.12 -45.08 12.85
N ILE A 204 -24.18 -44.70 13.56
CA ILE A 204 -24.44 -45.08 14.96
C ILE A 204 -25.92 -45.46 15.14
N ASP A 205 -26.21 -46.71 15.47
CA ASP A 205 -27.58 -47.21 15.53
C ASP A 205 -28.36 -46.86 14.22
N ASP A 206 -29.52 -46.17 14.32
CA ASP A 206 -30.30 -45.68 13.18
C ASP A 206 -29.96 -44.23 12.78
N LYS A 207 -28.84 -43.67 13.24
CA LYS A 207 -28.43 -42.28 13.04
C LYS A 207 -27.03 -42.21 12.43
N ILE A 208 -26.72 -41.05 11.92
CA ILE A 208 -25.39 -40.73 11.35
C ILE A 208 -24.77 -39.55 12.13
N LEU A 209 -23.59 -39.76 12.65
CA LEU A 209 -22.73 -38.66 13.09
C LEU A 209 -21.98 -38.13 11.85
N VAL A 210 -22.28 -36.90 11.43
CA VAL A 210 -21.58 -36.28 10.30
C VAL A 210 -20.41 -35.46 10.81
N THR A 211 -19.19 -35.73 10.35
CA THR A 211 -17.96 -35.04 10.75
C THR A 211 -17.43 -34.21 9.61
N ALA A 212 -17.10 -32.94 9.85
CA ALA A 212 -16.60 -32.03 8.84
C ALA A 212 -15.07 -32.01 8.80
N THR A 213 -14.46 -32.15 7.62
CA THR A 213 -13.00 -32.14 7.46
C THR A 213 -12.55 -31.48 6.16
N LEU A 214 -11.36 -30.85 6.22
CA LEU A 214 -10.57 -30.44 5.03
C LEU A 214 -9.64 -31.57 4.53
N ARG A 215 -9.56 -32.69 5.28
CA ARG A 215 -8.61 -33.77 5.05
C ARG A 215 -9.30 -35.14 4.96
N PRO A 216 -10.18 -35.36 3.96
CA PRO A 216 -10.95 -36.60 3.85
C PRO A 216 -10.05 -37.84 3.72
N GLU A 217 -8.82 -37.69 3.25
CA GLU A 217 -7.85 -38.78 3.16
C GLU A 217 -7.50 -39.42 4.51
N THR A 218 -7.68 -38.70 5.60
CA THR A 218 -7.32 -39.15 6.94
C THR A 218 -8.39 -40.02 7.60
N ILE A 219 -9.54 -40.23 6.94
CA ILE A 219 -10.62 -41.10 7.42
C ILE A 219 -10.12 -42.55 7.70
N VAL A 220 -9.09 -43.00 6.94
CA VAL A 220 -8.52 -44.33 7.13
C VAL A 220 -7.78 -44.50 8.44
N GLY A 221 -7.30 -43.38 9.01
CA GLY A 221 -6.63 -43.31 10.33
C GLY A 221 -7.54 -42.86 11.46
N ALA A 222 -8.84 -42.73 11.23
CA ALA A 222 -9.78 -42.34 12.23
C ALA A 222 -9.86 -43.34 13.39
N THR A 223 -9.60 -42.89 14.61
CA THR A 223 -9.53 -43.73 15.81
C THR A 223 -10.69 -43.55 16.76
N ASN A 224 -11.29 -42.36 16.76
CA ASN A 224 -12.44 -42.02 17.60
C ASN A 224 -13.16 -40.79 17.03
N ILE A 225 -14.33 -40.47 17.58
CA ILE A 225 -15.07 -39.26 17.34
C ILE A 225 -15.08 -38.41 18.60
N TRP A 226 -14.91 -37.08 18.44
CA TRP A 226 -15.03 -36.12 19.50
C TRP A 226 -16.40 -35.46 19.52
N LEU A 227 -17.08 -35.44 20.67
CA LEU A 227 -18.30 -34.67 20.95
C LEU A 227 -18.08 -33.73 22.13
N ASN A 228 -18.60 -32.51 22.04
CA ASN A 228 -18.58 -31.56 23.15
C ASN A 228 -19.82 -31.82 24.02
N PRO A 229 -19.67 -32.29 25.30
CA PRO A 229 -20.80 -32.56 26.16
C PRO A 229 -21.58 -31.31 26.62
N ASP A 230 -21.00 -30.12 26.46
CA ASP A 230 -21.56 -28.85 26.94
C ASP A 230 -22.28 -28.07 25.82
N VAL A 231 -22.46 -28.67 24.66
CA VAL A 231 -23.08 -28.07 23.45
C VAL A 231 -24.41 -28.72 23.14
N GLU A 232 -25.38 -27.97 22.64
CA GLU A 232 -26.68 -28.48 22.20
C GLU A 232 -26.57 -29.20 20.84
N TYR A 233 -26.94 -30.49 20.83
CA TYR A 233 -27.03 -31.29 19.60
C TYR A 233 -28.48 -31.53 19.24
N VAL A 234 -28.72 -31.68 17.93
CA VAL A 234 -30.04 -31.97 17.38
C VAL A 234 -29.94 -33.15 16.38
N LEU A 235 -31.03 -33.96 16.36
CA LEU A 235 -31.25 -34.93 15.30
C LEU A 235 -31.99 -34.21 14.20
N VAL A 236 -31.46 -34.21 13.00
CA VAL A 236 -32.10 -33.60 11.86
C VAL A 236 -32.41 -34.65 10.79
N LYS A 237 -33.46 -34.39 10.03
CA LYS A 237 -33.75 -35.13 8.79
C LYS A 237 -33.02 -34.44 7.65
N ALA A 238 -32.07 -35.15 7.02
CA ALA A 238 -31.35 -34.67 5.85
C ALA A 238 -31.65 -35.63 4.68
N ASN A 239 -32.54 -35.24 3.78
CA ASN A 239 -33.13 -36.13 2.78
C ASN A 239 -33.78 -37.39 3.44
N ASP A 240 -33.26 -38.59 3.19
CA ASP A 240 -33.75 -39.83 3.78
C ASP A 240 -32.92 -40.30 4.99
N GLU A 241 -31.96 -39.50 5.45
CA GLU A 241 -31.04 -39.84 6.53
C GLU A 241 -31.36 -39.03 7.80
N LYS A 242 -30.90 -39.54 8.93
CA LYS A 242 -31.00 -38.85 10.23
C LYS A 242 -29.61 -38.48 10.71
N TRP A 243 -29.31 -37.22 10.72
CA TRP A 243 -27.99 -36.72 11.11
C TRP A 243 -27.97 -36.11 12.51
N VAL A 244 -26.91 -36.32 13.25
CA VAL A 244 -26.62 -35.68 14.51
C VAL A 244 -25.60 -34.55 14.26
N ILE A 245 -25.99 -33.32 14.57
CA ILE A 245 -25.17 -32.09 14.40
C ILE A 245 -25.47 -31.17 15.56
N THR A 246 -24.66 -30.14 15.74
CA THR A 246 -24.96 -29.08 16.71
C THR A 246 -26.11 -28.19 16.22
N LYS A 247 -26.77 -27.50 17.13
CA LYS A 247 -27.86 -26.56 16.79
C LYS A 247 -27.34 -25.36 15.98
N GLU A 248 -26.13 -24.88 16.27
CA GLU A 248 -25.47 -23.84 15.47
C GLU A 248 -25.07 -24.33 14.08
N ALA A 249 -24.61 -25.57 13.96
CA ALA A 249 -24.34 -26.19 12.66
C ALA A 249 -25.61 -26.32 11.82
N HIS A 250 -26.75 -26.67 12.45
CA HIS A 250 -28.04 -26.70 11.77
C HIS A 250 -28.34 -25.35 11.11
N TYR A 251 -28.20 -24.23 11.86
CA TYR A 251 -28.43 -22.87 11.34
C TYR A 251 -27.58 -22.53 10.11
N ASN A 252 -26.33 -23.01 10.06
CA ASN A 252 -25.45 -22.83 8.90
C ASN A 252 -25.84 -23.76 7.74
N LEU A 253 -26.12 -25.03 8.02
CA LEU A 253 -26.39 -26.07 7.02
C LEU A 253 -27.78 -25.93 6.36
N GLU A 254 -28.79 -25.40 7.05
CA GLU A 254 -30.12 -25.13 6.47
C GLU A 254 -30.09 -24.14 5.32
N GLN A 255 -29.02 -23.34 5.22
CA GLN A 255 -28.76 -22.42 4.10
C GLN A 255 -28.11 -23.10 2.88
N GLN A 256 -27.70 -24.37 3.04
CA GLN A 256 -27.00 -25.15 2.01
C GLN A 256 -27.70 -26.44 1.62
N ILE A 257 -28.43 -27.02 2.57
CA ILE A 257 -29.13 -28.29 2.36
C ILE A 257 -30.62 -28.05 2.47
N LYS A 258 -31.40 -28.43 1.44
CA LYS A 258 -32.86 -28.30 1.45
C LYS A 258 -33.47 -29.37 2.37
N ASP A 259 -34.59 -29.02 3.02
CA ASP A 259 -35.37 -29.94 3.85
C ASP A 259 -34.55 -30.55 5.02
N LEU A 260 -33.77 -29.69 5.72
CA LEU A 260 -32.99 -30.04 6.90
C LEU A 260 -33.82 -29.78 8.17
N ASP A 261 -34.80 -30.60 8.47
CA ASP A 261 -35.74 -30.40 9.55
C ASP A 261 -35.23 -30.99 10.88
N ILE A 262 -35.35 -30.25 11.99
CA ILE A 262 -35.05 -30.77 13.33
C ILE A 262 -36.14 -31.77 13.73
N ILE A 263 -35.72 -33.02 14.05
CA ILE A 263 -36.61 -34.09 14.57
C ILE A 263 -36.72 -34.01 16.08
N SER A 264 -35.59 -33.92 16.78
CA SER A 264 -35.51 -33.88 18.23
C SER A 264 -34.15 -33.30 18.72
N GLU A 265 -34.09 -32.92 19.99
CA GLU A 265 -32.82 -32.68 20.68
C GLU A 265 -32.13 -34.02 20.98
N ILE A 266 -30.79 -33.98 21.03
CA ILE A 266 -29.93 -35.10 21.38
C ILE A 266 -29.06 -34.69 22.58
N ASN A 267 -29.08 -35.51 23.62
CA ASN A 267 -28.13 -35.36 24.70
C ASN A 267 -26.79 -36.01 24.31
N PRO A 268 -25.70 -35.26 24.15
CA PRO A 268 -24.40 -35.81 23.74
C PRO A 268 -23.86 -36.85 24.72
N ASN A 269 -24.22 -36.77 25.99
CA ASN A 269 -23.81 -37.73 27.01
C ASN A 269 -24.36 -39.16 26.73
N ASP A 270 -25.48 -39.28 26.00
CA ASP A 270 -26.04 -40.60 25.67
C ASP A 270 -25.31 -41.29 24.48
N LEU A 271 -24.42 -40.51 23.77
CA LEU A 271 -23.62 -40.96 22.66
C LEU A 271 -22.17 -41.26 23.09
N ILE A 272 -21.66 -40.55 24.05
CA ILE A 272 -20.28 -40.72 24.53
C ILE A 272 -20.10 -42.12 25.12
N GLY A 273 -19.03 -42.82 24.75
CA GLY A 273 -18.76 -44.19 25.11
C GLY A 273 -19.35 -45.23 24.18
N LYS A 274 -20.26 -44.85 23.23
CA LYS A 274 -20.75 -45.73 22.17
C LYS A 274 -19.76 -45.84 21.04
N MET A 275 -20.00 -46.83 20.17
CA MET A 275 -19.23 -47.12 18.97
C MET A 275 -19.92 -46.58 17.73
N ALA A 276 -19.21 -45.94 16.85
CA ALA A 276 -19.65 -45.53 15.51
C ALA A 276 -18.88 -46.30 14.44
N ILE A 277 -19.51 -46.55 13.31
CA ILE A 277 -18.88 -47.32 12.20
C ILE A 277 -18.25 -46.28 11.25
N ASN A 278 -16.95 -46.43 11.02
CA ASN A 278 -16.22 -45.67 10.02
C ASN A 278 -16.73 -46.09 8.63
N PRO A 279 -17.26 -45.19 7.79
CA PRO A 279 -17.88 -45.54 6.52
C PRO A 279 -16.91 -46.13 5.49
N PHE A 280 -15.62 -45.79 5.58
CA PHE A 280 -14.63 -46.27 4.63
C PHE A 280 -14.01 -47.59 5.03
N THR A 281 -13.60 -47.74 6.31
CA THR A 281 -12.91 -48.94 6.79
C THR A 281 -13.85 -50.04 7.29
N GLY A 282 -15.08 -49.65 7.67
CA GLY A 282 -16.05 -50.54 8.34
C GLY A 282 -15.72 -50.82 9.83
N ASN A 283 -14.67 -50.21 10.35
CA ASN A 283 -14.27 -50.42 11.75
C ASN A 283 -15.18 -49.64 12.71
N GLU A 284 -15.44 -50.23 13.86
CA GLU A 284 -16.09 -49.51 14.98
C GLU A 284 -15.09 -48.69 15.74
N ILE A 285 -15.39 -47.41 15.90
CA ILE A 285 -14.58 -46.44 16.66
C ILE A 285 -15.39 -45.79 17.76
N PRO A 286 -14.78 -45.53 18.94
CA PRO A 286 -15.47 -44.97 20.10
C PRO A 286 -15.75 -43.46 19.95
N ILE A 287 -16.77 -42.97 20.70
CA ILE A 287 -17.11 -41.57 20.82
C ILE A 287 -16.60 -41.09 22.16
N PHE A 288 -15.78 -40.02 22.15
CA PHE A 288 -15.17 -39.45 23.36
C PHE A 288 -15.59 -38.00 23.62
N PRO A 289 -15.57 -37.55 24.88
CA PRO A 289 -15.89 -36.16 25.23
C PRO A 289 -14.72 -35.26 24.92
N ALA A 290 -15.00 -34.04 24.36
CA ALA A 290 -13.98 -33.04 24.10
C ALA A 290 -14.58 -31.63 24.12
N SER A 291 -14.17 -30.79 25.06
CA SER A 291 -14.64 -29.41 25.22
C SER A 291 -14.11 -28.48 24.11
N PHE A 292 -13.05 -28.85 23.41
CA PHE A 292 -12.48 -28.08 22.31
C PHE A 292 -13.30 -28.12 21.00
N VAL A 293 -14.26 -29.04 20.86
CA VAL A 293 -15.11 -29.13 19.68
C VAL A 293 -16.00 -27.89 19.60
N SER A 294 -15.85 -27.12 18.54
CA SER A 294 -16.63 -25.90 18.32
C SER A 294 -18.06 -26.24 17.90
N ALA A 295 -19.03 -25.58 18.54
CA ALA A 295 -20.42 -25.71 18.16
C ALA A 295 -20.75 -25.12 16.79
N SER A 296 -20.01 -24.10 16.37
CA SER A 296 -20.34 -23.27 15.22
C SER A 296 -19.50 -23.54 13.96
N TYR A 297 -18.51 -24.46 14.03
CA TYR A 297 -17.67 -24.80 12.89
C TYR A 297 -18.03 -26.20 12.37
N GLY A 298 -18.21 -26.29 11.04
CA GLY A 298 -18.59 -27.52 10.37
C GLY A 298 -19.92 -28.07 10.87
N SER A 299 -19.93 -29.36 11.25
CA SER A 299 -21.11 -30.06 11.82
C SER A 299 -21.18 -30.01 13.34
N GLY A 300 -20.12 -29.54 14.00
CA GLY A 300 -19.97 -29.63 15.45
C GLY A 300 -19.64 -31.04 15.96
N VAL A 301 -19.24 -31.95 15.04
CA VAL A 301 -18.75 -33.32 15.31
C VAL A 301 -17.43 -33.48 14.62
N VAL A 302 -16.44 -34.02 15.30
CA VAL A 302 -15.06 -34.14 14.75
C VAL A 302 -14.59 -35.60 14.88
N PHE A 303 -14.10 -36.20 13.83
CA PHE A 303 -13.36 -37.47 13.95
C PHE A 303 -11.89 -37.21 14.25
N SER A 304 -11.25 -38.13 14.95
CA SER A 304 -9.87 -37.99 15.42
C SER A 304 -8.91 -38.84 14.60
N GLU A 305 -7.77 -38.26 14.24
CA GLU A 305 -6.69 -38.88 13.50
C GLU A 305 -5.31 -38.64 14.19
N PRO A 306 -5.11 -39.19 15.37
CA PRO A 306 -4.02 -38.82 16.27
C PRO A 306 -2.61 -39.14 15.72
N ALA A 307 -2.47 -39.95 14.69
CA ALA A 307 -1.17 -40.18 14.06
C ALA A 307 -0.70 -38.99 13.21
N ASP A 308 -1.67 -38.29 12.58
CA ASP A 308 -1.39 -37.29 11.57
C ASP A 308 -1.88 -35.88 11.95
N ALA A 309 -2.61 -35.72 13.05
CA ALA A 309 -3.08 -34.46 13.63
C ALA A 309 -2.52 -34.21 15.03
N PRO A 310 -1.64 -33.21 15.23
CA PRO A 310 -1.05 -32.89 16.53
C PRO A 310 -2.09 -32.60 17.62
N ALA A 311 -3.17 -31.87 17.26
CA ALA A 311 -4.25 -31.56 18.19
C ALA A 311 -4.96 -32.83 18.69
N ASP A 312 -5.27 -33.77 17.80
CA ASP A 312 -5.91 -35.04 18.17
C ASP A 312 -4.98 -35.92 18.99
N TYR A 313 -3.68 -35.96 18.65
CA TYR A 313 -2.70 -36.72 19.39
C TYR A 313 -2.60 -36.27 20.85
N ILE A 314 -2.46 -34.97 21.08
CA ILE A 314 -2.34 -34.44 22.44
C ILE A 314 -3.67 -34.53 23.20
N ALA A 315 -4.82 -34.31 22.52
CA ALA A 315 -6.13 -34.45 23.14
C ALA A 315 -6.40 -35.90 23.61
N LEU A 316 -6.05 -36.89 22.79
CA LEU A 316 -6.17 -38.29 23.16
C LEU A 316 -5.22 -38.64 24.34
N LYS A 317 -4.01 -38.09 24.33
CA LYS A 317 -3.02 -38.28 25.40
C LYS A 317 -3.50 -37.66 26.73
N ASP A 318 -4.14 -36.50 26.68
CA ASP A 318 -4.69 -35.81 27.82
C ASP A 318 -5.91 -36.52 28.36
N LEU A 319 -6.82 -36.98 27.48
CA LEU A 319 -7.97 -37.77 27.89
C LEU A 319 -7.53 -39.06 28.60
N LYS A 320 -6.51 -39.76 28.09
CA LYS A 320 -5.97 -40.99 28.74
C LYS A 320 -5.44 -40.72 30.15
N LYS A 321 -5.11 -39.50 30.52
CA LYS A 321 -4.69 -39.10 31.88
C LYS A 321 -5.82 -38.60 32.75
N ASN A 322 -6.99 -38.34 32.18
CA ASN A 322 -8.11 -37.73 32.91
C ASN A 322 -9.03 -38.79 33.48
N GLU A 323 -8.66 -39.31 34.65
CA GLU A 323 -9.38 -40.36 35.37
C GLU A 323 -10.86 -39.98 35.68
N GLU A 324 -11.13 -38.66 35.88
CA GLU A 324 -12.46 -38.16 36.15
C GLU A 324 -13.40 -38.32 34.93
N LEU A 325 -12.93 -37.90 33.76
CA LEU A 325 -13.72 -38.05 32.51
C LEU A 325 -13.87 -39.53 32.11
N ILE A 326 -12.79 -40.32 32.26
CA ILE A 326 -12.82 -41.76 31.98
C ILE A 326 -13.86 -42.45 32.82
N SER A 327 -13.88 -42.20 34.13
CA SER A 327 -14.84 -42.82 35.07
C SER A 327 -16.25 -42.30 34.86
N LYS A 328 -16.42 -41.00 34.58
CA LYS A 328 -17.73 -40.38 34.30
C LYS A 328 -18.45 -41.04 33.13
N TYR A 329 -17.72 -41.43 32.09
CA TYR A 329 -18.30 -42.00 30.87
C TYR A 329 -18.03 -43.49 30.69
N ASN A 330 -17.47 -44.22 31.71
CA ASN A 330 -17.10 -45.64 31.67
C ASN A 330 -16.22 -46.01 30.47
N LEU A 331 -15.15 -45.25 30.27
CA LEU A 331 -14.29 -45.40 29.12
C LEU A 331 -13.06 -46.30 29.36
N GLU A 332 -12.85 -46.87 30.57
CA GLU A 332 -11.66 -47.59 31.02
C GLU A 332 -11.21 -48.67 30.06
N GLU A 333 -12.15 -49.52 29.59
CA GLU A 333 -11.81 -50.64 28.69
C GLU A 333 -11.66 -50.20 27.25
N ILE A 334 -12.28 -49.09 26.87
CA ILE A 334 -12.33 -48.59 25.48
C ILE A 334 -11.10 -47.78 25.15
N ILE A 335 -10.73 -46.85 26.01
CA ILE A 335 -9.70 -45.83 25.74
C ILE A 335 -8.28 -46.44 25.57
N GLU A 336 -7.97 -47.53 26.34
CA GLU A 336 -6.67 -48.20 26.27
C GLU A 336 -6.43 -48.83 24.89
N ASN A 337 -7.52 -49.24 24.23
CA ASN A 337 -7.45 -49.91 22.93
C ASN A 337 -7.31 -48.93 21.77
N VAL A 338 -7.44 -47.62 21.99
CA VAL A 338 -7.30 -46.59 20.96
C VAL A 338 -5.82 -46.23 20.80
N VAL A 339 -5.28 -46.59 19.62
CA VAL A 339 -3.88 -46.29 19.24
C VAL A 339 -3.88 -45.52 17.95
N PRO A 340 -2.94 -44.57 17.77
CA PRO A 340 -2.78 -43.81 16.54
C PRO A 340 -2.55 -44.72 15.32
N ILE A 341 -3.24 -44.46 14.23
CA ILE A 341 -3.13 -45.21 12.98
C ILE A 341 -2.54 -44.27 11.92
N PRO A 342 -1.29 -44.50 11.45
CA PRO A 342 -0.69 -43.66 10.45
C PRO A 342 -1.42 -43.69 9.11
N VAL A 343 -1.49 -42.56 8.41
CA VAL A 343 -2.09 -42.43 7.09
C VAL A 343 -1.06 -42.07 6.03
N CYS A 344 -0.09 -41.25 6.39
CA CYS A 344 0.94 -40.86 5.44
C CYS A 344 2.34 -40.85 6.04
N THR A 345 3.33 -41.04 5.17
CA THR A 345 4.74 -40.89 5.50
C THR A 345 5.25 -39.54 5.05
N VAL A 346 6.05 -38.88 5.91
CA VAL A 346 6.69 -37.60 5.63
C VAL A 346 8.19 -37.73 5.91
N LYS A 347 9.02 -37.32 4.97
CA LYS A 347 10.48 -37.39 5.16
C LYS A 347 10.91 -36.53 6.33
N GLY A 348 11.60 -37.12 7.30
CA GLY A 348 12.11 -36.47 8.50
C GLY A 348 11.21 -36.64 9.72
N TYR A 349 10.12 -37.41 9.60
CA TYR A 349 9.22 -37.80 10.68
C TYR A 349 9.20 -39.33 10.78
N GLY A 350 8.86 -39.84 11.97
CA GLY A 350 8.69 -41.27 12.23
C GLY A 350 7.32 -41.80 11.75
N GLU A 351 6.88 -42.91 12.34
CA GLU A 351 5.62 -43.57 11.99
C GLU A 351 4.38 -42.74 12.45
N ILE A 352 4.54 -41.93 13.49
CA ILE A 352 3.50 -41.08 14.05
C ILE A 352 3.96 -39.61 13.99
N PRO A 353 3.82 -38.95 12.84
CA PRO A 353 4.31 -37.60 12.65
C PRO A 353 3.80 -36.57 13.67
N ALA A 354 2.57 -36.73 14.16
CA ALA A 354 1.97 -35.89 15.19
C ALA A 354 2.72 -36.02 16.51
N ALA A 355 3.14 -37.22 16.92
CA ALA A 355 3.94 -37.43 18.13
C ALA A 355 5.30 -36.72 18.03
N ASP A 356 6.00 -36.90 16.91
CA ASP A 356 7.31 -36.33 16.67
C ASP A 356 7.34 -34.81 16.76
N ILE A 357 6.33 -34.12 16.18
CA ILE A 357 6.28 -32.67 16.18
C ILE A 357 5.88 -32.15 17.58
N ILE A 358 5.00 -32.84 18.29
CA ILE A 358 4.60 -32.52 19.68
C ILE A 358 5.84 -32.62 20.59
N GLU A 359 6.63 -33.69 20.46
CA GLU A 359 7.86 -33.87 21.26
C GLU A 359 8.92 -32.83 20.89
N ARG A 360 9.14 -32.59 19.61
CA ARG A 360 10.12 -31.61 19.10
C ARG A 360 9.88 -30.19 19.60
N LEU A 361 8.61 -29.73 19.66
CA LEU A 361 8.21 -28.41 20.13
C LEU A 361 8.00 -28.34 21.64
N GLY A 362 8.05 -29.50 22.35
CA GLY A 362 7.88 -29.60 23.78
C GLY A 362 6.46 -29.28 24.25
N ILE A 363 5.43 -29.60 23.43
CA ILE A 363 4.02 -29.39 23.76
C ILE A 363 3.59 -30.39 24.82
N THR A 364 3.00 -29.89 25.89
CA THR A 364 2.69 -30.71 27.09
C THR A 364 1.21 -31.12 27.19
N ASP A 365 0.32 -30.27 26.71
CA ASP A 365 -1.14 -30.46 26.77
C ASP A 365 -1.85 -29.72 25.62
N GLN A 366 -3.16 -29.92 25.52
CA GLN A 366 -4.00 -29.38 24.44
C GLN A 366 -4.19 -27.85 24.47
N ASN A 367 -3.80 -27.16 25.54
CA ASN A 367 -3.91 -25.70 25.69
C ASN A 367 -2.59 -24.99 25.39
N ASP A 368 -1.54 -25.70 24.98
CA ASP A 368 -0.25 -25.12 24.66
C ASP A 368 -0.35 -24.21 23.42
N GLU A 369 0.11 -22.97 23.53
CA GLU A 369 0.07 -21.97 22.44
C GLU A 369 0.80 -22.43 21.16
N LYS A 370 1.79 -23.32 21.29
CA LYS A 370 2.56 -23.88 20.15
C LYS A 370 1.79 -24.94 19.38
N LEU A 371 0.65 -25.42 19.87
CA LEU A 371 -0.14 -26.45 19.21
C LEU A 371 -0.61 -26.02 17.84
N HIS A 372 -0.97 -24.76 17.69
CA HIS A 372 -1.35 -24.18 16.40
C HIS A 372 -0.19 -24.17 15.38
N GLU A 373 1.01 -23.82 15.84
CA GLU A 373 2.24 -23.87 15.03
C GLU A 373 2.55 -25.29 14.56
N ALA A 374 2.50 -26.28 15.52
CA ALA A 374 2.71 -27.70 15.22
C ALA A 374 1.74 -28.21 14.16
N THR A 375 0.47 -27.90 14.30
CA THR A 375 -0.60 -28.31 13.37
C THR A 375 -0.38 -27.73 11.98
N ASN A 376 -0.12 -26.43 11.86
CA ASN A 376 0.10 -25.76 10.58
C ASN A 376 1.37 -26.28 9.89
N GLU A 377 2.45 -26.50 10.62
CA GLU A 377 3.68 -27.04 10.05
C GLU A 377 3.48 -28.46 9.52
N LEU A 378 2.89 -29.34 10.32
CA LEU A 378 2.70 -30.73 9.92
C LEU A 378 1.74 -30.86 8.73
N TYR A 379 0.61 -30.18 8.76
CA TYR A 379 -0.39 -30.21 7.68
C TYR A 379 0.18 -29.71 6.35
N LYS A 380 0.96 -28.63 6.37
CA LYS A 380 1.63 -28.09 5.19
C LYS A 380 2.62 -29.08 4.59
N ILE A 381 3.41 -29.75 5.43
CA ILE A 381 4.41 -30.72 4.98
C ILE A 381 3.72 -31.99 4.46
N GLN A 382 2.71 -32.51 5.15
CA GLN A 382 1.93 -33.67 4.73
C GLN A 382 1.27 -33.42 3.36
N HIS A 383 0.61 -32.29 3.18
CA HIS A 383 -0.02 -31.93 1.91
C HIS A 383 0.99 -31.84 0.76
N SER A 384 2.12 -31.16 0.98
CA SER A 384 3.08 -30.87 -0.09
C SER A 384 4.03 -32.02 -0.41
N LYS A 385 4.45 -32.79 0.62
CA LYS A 385 5.51 -33.81 0.52
C LYS A 385 5.09 -35.21 0.98
N GLY A 386 3.93 -35.32 1.67
CA GLY A 386 3.42 -36.59 2.19
C GLY A 386 3.10 -37.59 1.09
N THR A 387 3.25 -38.88 1.45
CA THR A 387 2.88 -40.02 0.60
C THR A 387 2.02 -40.95 1.45
N ILE A 388 0.87 -41.35 0.93
CA ILE A 388 -0.02 -42.34 1.59
C ILE A 388 0.71 -43.66 1.81
N ILE A 389 0.54 -44.26 2.98
CA ILE A 389 1.19 -45.56 3.30
C ILE A 389 0.68 -46.69 2.38
N ASP A 390 1.55 -47.65 2.06
CA ASP A 390 1.23 -48.70 1.09
C ASP A 390 0.08 -49.61 1.51
N SER A 391 -0.22 -49.70 2.79
CA SER A 391 -1.29 -50.53 3.35
C SER A 391 -2.71 -50.03 3.03
N ILE A 392 -2.88 -48.79 2.53
CA ILE A 392 -4.20 -48.24 2.23
C ILE A 392 -4.64 -48.69 0.82
N PRO A 393 -5.70 -49.50 0.71
CA PRO A 393 -6.15 -50.06 -0.56
C PRO A 393 -6.53 -48.96 -1.57
N GLY A 394 -5.97 -49.07 -2.79
CA GLY A 394 -6.24 -48.14 -3.89
C GLY A 394 -5.50 -46.82 -3.84
N PHE A 395 -4.92 -46.42 -2.71
CA PHE A 395 -4.24 -45.14 -2.50
C PHE A 395 -2.79 -45.24 -2.09
N GLY A 396 -2.29 -46.39 -1.65
CA GLY A 396 -0.91 -46.61 -1.23
C GLY A 396 0.12 -46.11 -2.25
N GLY A 397 1.14 -45.41 -1.78
CA GLY A 397 2.21 -44.81 -2.59
C GLY A 397 1.87 -43.52 -3.32
N LYS A 398 0.58 -43.09 -3.33
CA LYS A 398 0.18 -41.81 -3.92
C LYS A 398 0.58 -40.63 -3.05
N LYS A 399 0.82 -39.48 -3.68
CA LYS A 399 1.01 -38.20 -2.94
C LYS A 399 -0.30 -37.78 -2.29
N VAL A 400 -0.24 -37.32 -1.03
CA VAL A 400 -1.41 -36.90 -0.23
C VAL A 400 -2.32 -35.95 -1.01
N ARG A 401 -1.77 -34.92 -1.68
CA ARG A 401 -2.53 -33.95 -2.45
C ARG A 401 -3.41 -34.54 -3.56
N PHE A 402 -2.98 -35.66 -4.18
CA PHE A 402 -3.75 -36.31 -5.23
C PHE A 402 -4.71 -37.36 -4.64
N ALA A 403 -4.24 -38.12 -3.64
CA ALA A 403 -5.07 -39.11 -2.96
C ALA A 403 -6.29 -38.46 -2.26
N ARG A 404 -6.14 -37.24 -1.75
CA ARG A 404 -7.20 -36.44 -1.10
C ARG A 404 -8.41 -36.29 -2.05
N GLU A 405 -8.17 -35.74 -3.25
CA GLU A 405 -9.25 -35.45 -4.19
C GLU A 405 -9.92 -36.78 -4.70
N GLU A 406 -9.10 -37.74 -5.06
CA GLU A 406 -9.62 -39.05 -5.53
C GLU A 406 -10.44 -39.74 -4.44
N LEU A 407 -10.01 -39.72 -3.18
CA LEU A 407 -10.73 -40.34 -2.07
C LEU A 407 -12.02 -39.57 -1.75
N LYS A 408 -11.97 -38.25 -1.81
CA LYS A 408 -13.16 -37.38 -1.65
C LYS A 408 -14.24 -37.76 -2.68
N GLU A 409 -13.87 -37.86 -3.96
CA GLU A 409 -14.77 -38.26 -5.04
C GLU A 409 -15.34 -39.68 -4.83
N GLU A 410 -14.49 -40.63 -4.41
CA GLU A 410 -14.92 -41.99 -4.11
C GLU A 410 -15.93 -42.06 -2.96
N LEU A 411 -15.68 -41.35 -1.87
CA LEU A 411 -16.56 -41.27 -0.69
C LEU A 411 -17.94 -40.66 -1.04
N ILE A 412 -17.94 -39.60 -1.84
CA ILE A 412 -19.18 -38.96 -2.32
C ILE A 412 -19.94 -39.86 -3.24
N SER A 413 -19.27 -40.52 -4.21
CA SER A 413 -19.91 -41.44 -5.18
C SER A 413 -20.57 -42.62 -4.50
N LYS A 414 -20.03 -43.06 -3.36
CA LYS A 414 -20.58 -44.18 -2.55
C LYS A 414 -21.56 -43.69 -1.47
N ASN A 415 -21.95 -42.44 -1.44
CA ASN A 415 -22.81 -41.83 -0.42
C ASN A 415 -22.25 -41.96 1.01
N MET A 416 -20.95 -42.09 1.17
CA MET A 416 -20.23 -42.12 2.46
C MET A 416 -19.90 -40.71 2.94
N ALA A 417 -19.99 -39.74 2.04
CA ALA A 417 -19.76 -38.34 2.33
C ALA A 417 -20.66 -37.41 1.52
N THR A 418 -20.73 -36.15 1.93
CA THR A 418 -21.30 -35.03 1.17
C THR A 418 -20.45 -33.76 1.38
N ILE A 419 -20.78 -32.69 0.69
CA ILE A 419 -20.05 -31.42 0.77
C ILE A 419 -20.86 -30.43 1.59
N MET A 420 -20.14 -29.62 2.38
CA MET A 420 -20.63 -28.37 2.95
C MET A 420 -19.59 -27.27 2.79
N TYR A 421 -20.02 -26.03 2.93
CA TYR A 421 -19.15 -24.88 2.92
C TYR A 421 -19.22 -24.16 4.25
N ASP A 422 -18.06 -23.69 4.76
CA ASP A 422 -18.00 -22.90 5.98
C ASP A 422 -16.91 -21.85 5.89
N PHE A 423 -16.96 -20.84 6.75
CA PHE A 423 -15.90 -19.83 6.82
C PHE A 423 -14.60 -20.45 7.30
N ALA A 424 -13.47 -19.97 6.72
CA ALA A 424 -12.14 -20.38 7.16
C ALA A 424 -11.86 -19.96 8.61
N GLU A 425 -12.41 -18.82 9.01
CA GLU A 425 -12.28 -18.23 10.34
C GLU A 425 -13.58 -17.53 10.74
N ARG A 426 -13.84 -17.38 12.04
CA ARG A 426 -14.99 -16.67 12.61
C ARG A 426 -14.52 -15.65 13.65
N PRO A 427 -15.23 -14.56 13.92
CA PRO A 427 -16.55 -14.21 13.37
C PRO A 427 -16.49 -13.57 11.97
N VAL A 428 -17.60 -13.70 11.21
CA VAL A 428 -17.86 -12.95 9.98
C VAL A 428 -19.17 -12.21 10.19
N VAL A 429 -19.12 -10.88 10.29
CA VAL A 429 -20.24 -10.04 10.72
C VAL A 429 -20.59 -9.03 9.65
N CYS A 430 -21.85 -9.02 9.23
CA CYS A 430 -22.37 -8.02 8.29
C CYS A 430 -22.39 -6.61 8.93
N ARG A 431 -22.31 -5.56 8.11
CA ARG A 431 -22.46 -4.18 8.61
C ARG A 431 -23.77 -3.88 9.32
N CYS A 432 -24.79 -4.72 9.20
CA CYS A 432 -26.00 -4.64 10.02
C CYS A 432 -25.81 -5.16 11.46
N GLY A 433 -24.64 -5.71 11.80
CA GLY A 433 -24.33 -6.26 13.12
C GLY A 433 -24.66 -7.74 13.31
N ASN A 434 -25.20 -8.43 12.30
CA ASN A 434 -25.56 -9.86 12.41
C ASN A 434 -24.45 -10.75 11.83
N ASN A 435 -24.30 -11.95 12.41
CA ASN A 435 -23.41 -12.98 11.91
C ASN A 435 -23.85 -13.43 10.51
N CYS A 436 -22.88 -13.59 9.63
CA CYS A 436 -23.05 -14.17 8.31
C CYS A 436 -22.97 -15.70 8.35
N VAL A 437 -23.57 -16.32 7.34
CA VAL A 437 -23.49 -17.76 7.06
C VAL A 437 -22.99 -17.97 5.63
N VAL A 438 -22.62 -19.20 5.30
CA VAL A 438 -22.39 -19.58 3.90
C VAL A 438 -23.70 -20.12 3.34
N LYS A 439 -24.15 -19.57 2.20
CA LYS A 439 -25.39 -20.00 1.50
C LYS A 439 -25.07 -20.43 0.08
N ILE A 440 -25.67 -21.53 -0.36
CA ILE A 440 -25.64 -21.91 -1.77
C ILE A 440 -26.79 -21.16 -2.47
N MET A 441 -26.41 -20.27 -3.39
CA MET A 441 -27.36 -19.49 -4.19
C MET A 441 -27.46 -20.12 -5.58
N ASP A 442 -28.64 -20.51 -6.01
CA ASP A 442 -28.92 -21.18 -7.29
C ASP A 442 -29.41 -20.21 -8.40
N ASP A 443 -29.63 -18.95 -8.05
CA ASP A 443 -30.16 -17.93 -8.95
C ASP A 443 -29.33 -16.66 -9.08
N GLN A 444 -28.11 -16.64 -8.53
CA GLN A 444 -27.22 -15.49 -8.53
C GLN A 444 -26.42 -15.40 -9.83
N TRP A 445 -25.99 -14.18 -10.18
CA TRP A 445 -25.14 -13.90 -11.32
C TRP A 445 -23.67 -13.77 -10.91
N PHE A 446 -22.79 -14.38 -11.72
CA PHE A 446 -21.35 -14.46 -11.47
C PHE A 446 -20.55 -13.94 -12.65
N MET A 447 -19.49 -13.22 -12.33
CA MET A 447 -18.43 -12.86 -13.25
C MET A 447 -17.44 -14.02 -13.37
N LYS A 448 -17.14 -14.47 -14.60
CA LYS A 448 -16.32 -15.65 -14.88
C LYS A 448 -14.83 -15.35 -14.83
N TYR A 449 -14.31 -14.88 -13.72
CA TYR A 449 -12.87 -14.65 -13.59
C TYR A 449 -12.04 -15.94 -13.64
N SER A 450 -12.66 -17.12 -13.50
CA SER A 450 -12.03 -18.43 -13.71
C SER A 450 -11.70 -18.72 -15.19
N ASN A 451 -12.24 -17.95 -16.14
CA ASN A 451 -12.04 -18.19 -17.59
C ASN A 451 -10.56 -18.07 -17.98
N PRO A 452 -9.90 -19.13 -18.49
CA PRO A 452 -8.47 -19.14 -18.79
C PRO A 452 -8.05 -18.11 -19.85
N GLU A 453 -8.85 -17.93 -20.91
CA GLU A 453 -8.55 -16.97 -21.97
C GLU A 453 -8.62 -15.52 -21.45
N TRP A 454 -9.54 -15.27 -20.53
CA TRP A 454 -9.66 -13.95 -19.93
C TRP A 454 -8.52 -13.67 -18.96
N LYS A 455 -8.07 -14.67 -18.18
CA LYS A 455 -6.86 -14.60 -17.35
C LYS A 455 -5.62 -14.29 -18.19
N GLU A 456 -5.44 -14.99 -19.30
CA GLU A 456 -4.30 -14.75 -20.21
C GLU A 456 -4.27 -13.29 -20.72
N LYS A 457 -5.41 -12.77 -21.20
CA LYS A 457 -5.53 -11.37 -21.61
C LYS A 457 -5.28 -10.39 -20.47
N THR A 458 -5.70 -10.74 -19.27
CA THR A 458 -5.48 -9.90 -18.08
C THR A 458 -4.00 -9.84 -17.71
N HIS A 459 -3.27 -10.95 -17.85
CA HIS A 459 -1.81 -10.96 -17.72
C HIS A 459 -1.12 -10.08 -18.79
N GLU A 460 -1.68 -10.00 -20.01
CA GLU A 460 -1.15 -9.08 -21.03
C GLU A 460 -1.29 -7.61 -20.61
N VAL A 461 -2.46 -7.22 -20.03
CA VAL A 461 -2.64 -5.87 -19.44
C VAL A 461 -1.58 -5.61 -18.37
N LEU A 462 -1.48 -6.50 -17.37
CA LEU A 462 -0.50 -6.38 -16.29
C LEU A 462 0.94 -6.27 -16.79
N ASN A 463 1.29 -7.00 -17.87
CA ASN A 463 2.63 -6.96 -18.42
C ASN A 463 2.98 -5.65 -19.12
N ARG A 464 1.98 -4.93 -19.62
CA ARG A 464 2.15 -3.61 -20.24
C ARG A 464 2.12 -2.47 -19.23
N GLU A 465 1.49 -2.68 -18.08
CA GLU A 465 1.44 -1.66 -17.02
C GLU A 465 2.77 -1.51 -16.27
N THR A 466 3.10 -0.26 -15.96
CA THR A 466 4.12 0.08 -14.97
C THR A 466 3.52 -0.01 -13.58
N ILE A 467 4.00 -0.93 -12.76
CA ILE A 467 3.53 -1.11 -11.38
C ILE A 467 4.54 -0.49 -10.40
N ILE A 468 4.05 0.37 -9.52
CA ILE A 468 4.86 1.01 -8.46
C ILE A 468 4.23 0.67 -7.09
N PRO A 469 4.98 0.04 -6.16
CA PRO A 469 6.35 -0.45 -6.36
C PRO A 469 6.38 -1.76 -7.16
N PRO A 470 7.50 -2.08 -7.85
CA PRO A 470 7.55 -3.21 -8.79
C PRO A 470 7.24 -4.59 -8.19
N GLU A 471 7.54 -4.80 -6.91
CA GLU A 471 7.30 -6.07 -6.20
C GLU A 471 5.82 -6.45 -6.12
N ILE A 472 4.91 -5.48 -6.14
CA ILE A 472 3.45 -5.70 -6.11
C ILE A 472 2.96 -6.43 -7.38
N LYS A 473 3.71 -6.38 -8.47
CA LYS A 473 3.38 -7.15 -9.69
C LYS A 473 3.23 -8.65 -9.44
N ASN A 474 4.00 -9.19 -8.48
CA ASN A 474 3.86 -10.61 -8.09
C ASN A 474 2.52 -10.90 -7.39
N ASN A 475 2.01 -9.95 -6.60
CA ASN A 475 0.71 -10.09 -5.97
C ASN A 475 -0.41 -10.08 -7.01
N PHE A 476 -0.34 -9.18 -8.01
CA PHE A 476 -1.29 -9.19 -9.12
C PHE A 476 -1.30 -10.50 -9.88
N ASN A 477 -0.11 -11.04 -10.25
CA ASN A 477 -0.02 -12.34 -10.91
C ASN A 477 -0.69 -13.45 -10.08
N TYR A 478 -0.38 -13.49 -8.78
CA TYR A 478 -0.98 -14.46 -7.87
C TYR A 478 -2.52 -14.35 -7.84
N TYR A 479 -3.06 -13.14 -7.69
CA TYR A 479 -4.50 -12.95 -7.60
C TYR A 479 -5.22 -13.19 -8.92
N ILE A 480 -4.67 -12.81 -10.07
CA ILE A 480 -5.25 -13.13 -11.38
C ILE A 480 -5.36 -14.64 -11.57
N ASP A 481 -4.31 -15.39 -11.20
CA ASP A 481 -4.33 -16.86 -11.29
C ASP A 481 -5.29 -17.50 -10.29
N TRP A 482 -5.38 -16.95 -9.09
CA TRP A 482 -6.18 -17.48 -7.99
C TRP A 482 -7.69 -17.18 -8.12
N LEU A 483 -8.06 -16.08 -8.76
CA LEU A 483 -9.46 -15.64 -8.84
C LEU A 483 -10.34 -16.71 -9.54
N ASP A 484 -11.42 -17.07 -8.84
CA ASP A 484 -12.51 -17.87 -9.37
C ASP A 484 -13.73 -17.01 -9.70
N ASP A 485 -14.86 -17.64 -10.04
CA ASP A 485 -16.09 -16.94 -10.38
C ASP A 485 -16.57 -16.07 -9.20
N TRP A 486 -16.86 -14.82 -9.50
CA TRP A 486 -17.19 -13.80 -8.50
C TRP A 486 -18.67 -13.44 -8.52
N ALA A 487 -19.35 -13.52 -7.39
CA ALA A 487 -20.74 -13.12 -7.23
C ALA A 487 -20.95 -11.62 -7.49
N CYS A 488 -21.34 -11.25 -8.70
CA CYS A 488 -21.44 -9.87 -9.17
C CYS A 488 -22.83 -9.22 -8.97
N SER A 489 -23.72 -9.84 -8.21
CA SER A 489 -25.07 -9.34 -7.97
C SER A 489 -25.46 -9.35 -6.50
N ARG A 490 -26.36 -8.43 -6.12
CA ARG A 490 -26.87 -8.24 -4.74
C ARG A 490 -28.38 -8.04 -4.78
N LYS A 491 -29.09 -8.49 -3.75
CA LYS A 491 -30.56 -8.28 -3.65
C LYS A 491 -30.91 -6.88 -3.17
N VAL A 492 -30.14 -6.36 -2.22
CA VAL A 492 -30.39 -5.08 -1.53
C VAL A 492 -29.15 -4.20 -1.64
N GLY A 493 -29.34 -2.91 -1.83
CA GLY A 493 -28.28 -1.90 -1.95
C GLY A 493 -28.76 -0.68 -2.71
N LEU A 494 -27.87 0.32 -2.79
CA LEU A 494 -27.94 1.39 -3.78
C LEU A 494 -27.15 0.96 -5.02
N GLY A 495 -27.56 1.35 -6.22
CA GLY A 495 -26.80 1.08 -7.44
C GLY A 495 -27.65 0.84 -8.68
N THR A 496 -27.05 0.16 -9.65
CA THR A 496 -27.64 -0.17 -10.96
C THR A 496 -28.22 -1.58 -10.94
N ARG A 497 -29.40 -1.77 -11.49
CA ARG A 497 -30.00 -3.11 -11.63
C ARG A 497 -29.48 -3.80 -12.88
N LEU A 498 -29.40 -5.15 -12.84
CA LEU A 498 -29.10 -5.94 -14.03
C LEU A 498 -30.19 -5.72 -15.10
N PRO A 499 -29.83 -5.36 -16.33
CA PRO A 499 -30.80 -5.02 -17.38
C PRO A 499 -31.76 -6.17 -17.74
N TRP A 500 -31.31 -7.41 -17.60
CA TRP A 500 -32.09 -8.62 -17.94
C TRP A 500 -32.71 -9.33 -16.73
N ASP A 501 -32.38 -8.89 -15.51
CA ASP A 501 -32.89 -9.48 -14.26
C ASP A 501 -33.00 -8.42 -13.16
N ASN A 502 -34.02 -7.59 -13.24
CA ASN A 502 -34.28 -6.43 -12.40
C ASN A 502 -34.39 -6.70 -10.89
N LYS A 503 -34.47 -7.96 -10.45
CA LYS A 503 -34.45 -8.30 -9.03
C LYS A 503 -33.06 -8.17 -8.43
N TRP A 504 -32.01 -8.15 -9.26
CA TRP A 504 -30.63 -8.07 -8.85
C TRP A 504 -30.00 -6.69 -9.12
N LEU A 505 -29.24 -6.20 -8.16
CA LEU A 505 -28.36 -5.05 -8.29
C LEU A 505 -26.95 -5.51 -8.63
N ILE A 506 -26.24 -4.74 -9.43
CA ILE A 506 -24.81 -4.96 -9.72
C ILE A 506 -24.01 -4.66 -8.46
N GLU A 507 -23.06 -5.50 -8.17
CA GLU A 507 -22.19 -5.45 -6.99
C GLU A 507 -21.23 -4.26 -7.08
N PRO A 508 -20.87 -3.60 -5.94
CA PRO A 508 -20.09 -2.35 -5.92
C PRO A 508 -18.70 -2.43 -6.56
N LEU A 509 -18.01 -3.57 -6.48
CA LEU A 509 -16.70 -3.69 -7.14
C LEU A 509 -16.87 -3.80 -8.65
N THR A 510 -17.92 -4.48 -9.12
CA THR A 510 -18.21 -4.67 -10.54
C THR A 510 -18.59 -3.36 -11.23
N ASP A 511 -19.36 -2.48 -10.58
CA ASP A 511 -19.80 -1.22 -11.16
C ASP A 511 -18.73 -0.11 -11.12
N SER A 512 -17.56 -0.41 -10.58
CA SER A 512 -16.48 0.57 -10.41
C SER A 512 -15.17 0.22 -11.12
N THR A 513 -15.18 -0.79 -11.97
CA THR A 513 -13.95 -1.28 -12.64
C THR A 513 -13.44 -0.41 -13.77
N ILE A 514 -14.33 0.27 -14.50
CA ILE A 514 -13.97 1.09 -15.67
C ILE A 514 -14.45 2.55 -15.57
N TYR A 515 -14.83 3.03 -14.38
CA TYR A 515 -15.32 4.40 -14.19
C TYR A 515 -14.31 5.48 -14.59
N MET A 516 -13.03 5.13 -14.71
CA MET A 516 -12.00 6.02 -15.21
C MET A 516 -12.33 6.51 -16.63
N SER A 517 -12.87 5.63 -17.45
CA SER A 517 -13.32 6.02 -18.80
C SER A 517 -14.50 7.01 -18.75
N TYR A 518 -15.39 6.85 -17.77
CA TYR A 518 -16.52 7.75 -17.58
C TYR A 518 -16.08 9.17 -17.17
N TYR A 519 -15.02 9.31 -16.38
CA TYR A 519 -14.48 10.65 -16.05
C TYR A 519 -14.18 11.50 -17.28
N SER A 520 -13.68 10.88 -18.36
CA SER A 520 -13.34 11.63 -19.58
C SER A 520 -14.54 12.32 -20.20
N ILE A 521 -15.74 11.74 -20.02
CA ILE A 521 -16.98 12.24 -20.65
C ILE A 521 -18.01 12.78 -19.65
N ALA A 522 -17.81 12.62 -18.36
CA ALA A 522 -18.80 12.93 -17.32
C ALA A 522 -19.36 14.37 -17.40
N ARG A 523 -18.50 15.35 -17.74
CA ARG A 523 -18.91 16.76 -17.84
C ARG A 523 -19.98 17.02 -18.89
N PHE A 524 -20.05 16.19 -19.92
CA PHE A 524 -21.08 16.30 -20.97
C PHE A 524 -22.40 15.63 -20.58
N LEU A 525 -22.30 14.56 -19.79
CA LEU A 525 -23.47 13.73 -19.50
C LEU A 525 -24.34 14.26 -18.37
N LYS A 526 -23.83 15.19 -17.54
CA LYS A 526 -24.55 15.72 -16.37
C LYS A 526 -25.95 16.24 -16.69
N ASP A 527 -26.07 16.94 -17.81
CA ASP A 527 -27.31 17.63 -18.22
C ASP A 527 -28.07 16.90 -19.33
N MET A 528 -27.59 15.69 -19.73
CA MET A 528 -28.23 14.89 -20.77
C MET A 528 -29.38 14.05 -20.19
N ASN A 529 -30.40 13.82 -21.04
CA ASN A 529 -31.46 12.89 -20.66
C ASN A 529 -30.90 11.45 -20.63
N PRO A 530 -30.97 10.74 -19.49
CA PRO A 530 -30.46 9.37 -19.40
C PRO A 530 -31.07 8.40 -20.42
N ASP A 531 -32.30 8.60 -20.86
CA ASP A 531 -32.97 7.73 -21.83
C ASP A 531 -32.41 7.86 -23.27
N ASP A 532 -31.62 8.86 -23.54
CA ASP A 532 -30.90 9.03 -24.80
C ASP A 532 -29.51 8.34 -24.78
N LEU A 533 -29.01 7.97 -23.59
CA LEU A 533 -27.75 7.28 -23.39
C LEU A 533 -27.94 5.76 -23.47
N ASN A 534 -28.29 5.29 -24.64
CA ASN A 534 -28.49 3.86 -24.89
C ASN A 534 -27.15 3.11 -25.13
N PRO A 535 -27.11 1.77 -25.19
CA PRO A 535 -25.87 1.03 -25.45
C PRO A 535 -25.15 1.42 -26.73
N ALA A 536 -25.88 1.76 -27.80
CA ALA A 536 -25.31 2.20 -29.07
C ALA A 536 -24.52 3.52 -28.94
N PHE A 537 -24.97 4.44 -28.06
CA PHE A 537 -24.24 5.66 -27.75
C PHE A 537 -22.86 5.34 -27.13
N PHE A 538 -22.82 4.50 -26.11
CA PHE A 538 -21.55 4.12 -25.47
C PHE A 538 -20.65 3.29 -26.39
N ASP A 539 -21.21 2.39 -27.20
CA ASP A 539 -20.48 1.65 -28.22
C ASP A 539 -19.81 2.58 -29.23
N LYS A 540 -20.49 3.67 -29.62
CA LYS A 540 -19.89 4.66 -30.51
C LYS A 540 -18.78 5.44 -29.82
N VAL A 541 -19.04 5.96 -28.63
CA VAL A 541 -18.07 6.79 -27.88
C VAL A 541 -16.81 6.00 -27.53
N TYR A 542 -16.95 4.79 -27.01
CA TYR A 542 -15.84 4.04 -26.46
C TYR A 542 -15.18 3.06 -27.44
N LEU A 543 -15.96 2.49 -28.37
CA LEU A 543 -15.52 1.42 -29.24
C LEU A 543 -15.58 1.82 -30.75
N ASN A 544 -16.00 3.03 -31.05
CA ASN A 544 -16.16 3.56 -32.42
C ASN A 544 -17.07 2.68 -33.32
N LYS A 545 -18.11 2.06 -32.73
CA LYS A 545 -19.10 1.28 -33.48
C LYS A 545 -20.25 2.18 -33.96
N ASP A 546 -20.54 2.16 -35.23
CA ASP A 546 -21.66 2.91 -35.79
C ASP A 546 -22.99 2.18 -35.59
N SER A 547 -24.08 2.93 -35.35
CA SER A 547 -25.43 2.42 -35.21
C SER A 547 -26.46 3.50 -35.52
N ASP A 548 -27.52 3.10 -36.18
CA ASP A 548 -28.68 4.00 -36.44
C ASP A 548 -29.52 4.21 -35.18
N ASP A 549 -29.27 3.45 -34.11
CA ASP A 549 -30.03 3.55 -32.86
C ASP A 549 -29.53 4.67 -31.92
N ILE A 550 -28.45 5.37 -32.27
CA ILE A 550 -27.91 6.48 -31.44
C ILE A 550 -28.93 7.63 -31.42
N LYS A 551 -29.36 7.99 -30.24
CA LYS A 551 -30.40 9.03 -30.05
C LYS A 551 -29.81 10.44 -29.86
N VAL A 552 -28.53 10.54 -29.53
CA VAL A 552 -27.81 11.80 -29.34
C VAL A 552 -27.37 12.36 -30.69
N ALA A 553 -27.41 13.68 -30.86
CA ALA A 553 -27.02 14.34 -32.09
C ALA A 553 -25.55 13.99 -32.47
N PRO A 554 -25.28 13.70 -33.76
CA PRO A 554 -23.95 13.21 -34.18
C PRO A 554 -22.80 14.16 -33.78
N GLU A 555 -22.99 15.46 -33.83
CA GLU A 555 -21.97 16.45 -33.47
C GLU A 555 -21.60 16.39 -32.00
N ILE A 556 -22.59 16.14 -31.13
CA ILE A 556 -22.37 15.97 -29.70
C ILE A 556 -21.62 14.65 -29.41
N VAL A 557 -22.03 13.58 -30.11
CA VAL A 557 -21.36 12.27 -30.00
C VAL A 557 -19.89 12.37 -30.40
N GLU A 558 -19.61 13.07 -31.52
CA GLU A 558 -18.24 13.29 -31.99
C GLU A 558 -17.40 14.09 -30.99
N GLU A 559 -17.98 15.16 -30.42
CA GLU A 559 -17.28 15.94 -29.37
C GLU A 559 -16.93 15.07 -28.15
N ILE A 560 -17.87 14.28 -27.67
CA ILE A 560 -17.67 13.38 -26.53
C ILE A 560 -16.64 12.29 -26.86
N GLN A 561 -16.69 11.71 -28.06
CA GLN A 561 -15.73 10.71 -28.52
C GLN A 561 -14.33 11.30 -28.63
N ASN A 562 -14.18 12.51 -29.15
CA ASN A 562 -12.91 13.22 -29.23
C ASN A 562 -12.32 13.49 -27.83
N GLU A 563 -13.16 13.89 -26.88
CA GLU A 563 -12.77 14.08 -25.47
C GLU A 563 -12.26 12.76 -24.87
N PHE A 564 -12.99 11.63 -25.05
CA PHE A 564 -12.53 10.32 -24.61
C PHE A 564 -11.21 9.94 -25.26
N ASN A 565 -11.10 10.06 -26.56
CA ASN A 565 -9.90 9.68 -27.31
C ASN A 565 -8.66 10.49 -26.93
N TYR A 566 -8.85 11.76 -26.55
CA TYR A 566 -7.76 12.60 -26.06
C TYR A 566 -7.25 12.14 -24.70
N TRP A 567 -8.17 11.91 -23.74
CA TRP A 567 -7.77 11.59 -22.37
C TRP A 567 -7.41 10.11 -22.18
N TYR A 568 -8.08 9.18 -22.87
CA TYR A 568 -7.88 7.75 -22.68
C TYR A 568 -6.85 7.18 -23.67
N PRO A 569 -5.94 6.28 -23.21
CA PRO A 569 -5.94 5.50 -21.98
C PRO A 569 -5.53 6.31 -20.75
N LEU A 570 -5.94 5.77 -19.58
CA LEU A 570 -5.49 6.21 -18.26
C LEU A 570 -3.98 6.06 -18.13
N ASP A 571 -3.27 7.13 -17.70
CA ASP A 571 -1.83 7.07 -17.53
C ASP A 571 -1.46 6.50 -16.16
N TRP A 572 -2.14 6.95 -15.10
CA TRP A 572 -1.88 6.46 -13.74
C TRP A 572 -3.15 6.19 -12.96
N ARG A 573 -3.23 4.97 -12.41
CA ARG A 573 -4.20 4.56 -11.40
C ARG A 573 -3.53 4.46 -10.04
N LEU A 574 -4.03 5.19 -9.03
CA LEU A 574 -3.50 5.16 -7.68
C LEU A 574 -4.53 4.55 -6.72
N SER A 575 -4.10 3.63 -5.86
CA SER A 575 -4.97 2.94 -4.90
C SER A 575 -4.19 2.33 -3.74
N ALA A 576 -4.87 1.93 -2.67
CA ALA A 576 -4.26 1.20 -1.57
C ALA A 576 -3.95 -0.28 -1.94
N LYS A 577 -3.21 -0.98 -1.07
CA LYS A 577 -2.83 -2.38 -1.28
C LYS A 577 -3.99 -3.38 -1.14
N ASP A 578 -5.00 -3.08 -0.30
CA ASP A 578 -6.11 -3.99 -0.07
C ASP A 578 -6.92 -4.29 -1.35
N PRO A 579 -7.18 -3.31 -2.27
CA PRO A 579 -7.84 -3.58 -3.54
C PRO A 579 -7.05 -4.38 -4.58
N VAL A 580 -5.79 -4.74 -4.36
CA VAL A 580 -4.98 -5.51 -5.34
C VAL A 580 -5.62 -6.85 -5.67
N GLY A 581 -6.12 -7.56 -4.65
CA GLY A 581 -6.74 -8.89 -4.81
C GLY A 581 -8.17 -8.87 -5.34
N ASN A 582 -8.76 -7.71 -5.54
CA ASN A 582 -10.13 -7.56 -6.02
C ASN A 582 -10.24 -6.42 -7.05
N HIS A 583 -10.63 -5.22 -6.64
CA HIS A 583 -10.95 -4.10 -7.54
C HIS A 583 -9.87 -3.79 -8.59
N LEU A 584 -8.58 -3.78 -8.23
CA LEU A 584 -7.51 -3.47 -9.18
C LEU A 584 -7.27 -4.61 -10.17
N SER A 585 -7.39 -5.86 -9.75
CA SER A 585 -7.38 -7.01 -10.66
C SER A 585 -8.62 -7.00 -11.56
N PHE A 586 -9.81 -6.75 -11.02
CA PHE A 586 -11.05 -6.63 -11.81
C PHE A 586 -10.99 -5.52 -12.85
N LEU A 587 -10.34 -4.40 -12.52
CA LEU A 587 -10.08 -3.31 -13.46
C LEU A 587 -9.34 -3.83 -14.70
N MET A 588 -8.27 -4.62 -14.52
CA MET A 588 -7.50 -5.21 -15.62
C MET A 588 -8.33 -6.22 -16.42
N PHE A 589 -9.10 -7.09 -15.73
CA PHE A 589 -10.02 -8.02 -16.38
C PHE A 589 -11.02 -7.28 -17.27
N HIS A 590 -11.70 -6.27 -16.75
CA HIS A 590 -12.72 -5.53 -17.49
C HIS A 590 -12.13 -4.71 -18.64
N HIS A 591 -10.97 -4.08 -18.47
CA HIS A 591 -10.30 -3.40 -19.56
C HIS A 591 -9.91 -4.34 -20.69
N SER A 592 -9.36 -5.51 -20.37
CA SER A 592 -9.01 -6.52 -21.38
C SER A 592 -10.21 -7.07 -22.16
N ALA A 593 -11.39 -7.11 -21.52
CA ALA A 593 -12.62 -7.59 -22.13
C ALA A 593 -13.35 -6.54 -22.97
N ILE A 594 -13.36 -5.28 -22.52
CA ILE A 594 -14.21 -4.22 -23.11
C ILE A 594 -13.44 -3.38 -24.11
N PHE A 595 -12.22 -2.95 -23.76
CA PHE A 595 -11.46 -1.99 -24.54
C PHE A 595 -10.41 -2.65 -25.45
N PRO A 596 -10.08 -2.03 -26.59
CA PRO A 596 -8.92 -2.42 -27.40
C PRO A 596 -7.62 -2.14 -26.65
N GLU A 597 -6.54 -2.77 -27.08
CA GLU A 597 -5.23 -2.75 -26.40
C GLU A 597 -4.59 -1.36 -26.23
N ASP A 598 -4.85 -0.44 -27.16
CA ASP A 598 -4.38 0.94 -27.11
C ASP A 598 -5.11 1.80 -26.06
N LYS A 599 -6.20 1.27 -25.50
CA LYS A 599 -7.00 1.90 -24.43
C LYS A 599 -6.78 1.26 -23.04
N TRP A 600 -5.88 0.29 -22.92
CA TRP A 600 -5.56 -0.30 -21.62
C TRP A 600 -4.77 0.66 -20.72
N PRO A 601 -4.94 0.61 -19.40
CA PRO A 601 -4.22 1.44 -18.44
C PRO A 601 -2.69 1.31 -18.59
N LYS A 602 -1.96 2.41 -18.36
CA LYS A 602 -0.50 2.42 -18.53
C LYS A 602 0.27 2.17 -17.24
N GLY A 603 -0.31 2.52 -16.09
CA GLY A 603 0.40 2.35 -14.83
C GLY A 603 -0.48 2.38 -13.60
N THR A 604 -0.03 1.67 -12.57
CA THR A 604 -0.70 1.58 -11.27
C THR A 604 0.29 1.82 -10.15
N VAL A 605 -0.08 2.72 -9.21
CA VAL A 605 0.67 2.99 -7.97
C VAL A 605 -0.12 2.45 -6.79
N VAL A 606 0.53 1.64 -5.95
CA VAL A 606 -0.12 0.99 -4.80
C VAL A 606 0.43 1.57 -3.50
N PHE A 607 -0.47 2.09 -2.65
CA PHE A 607 -0.13 2.76 -1.40
C PHE A 607 -0.01 1.80 -0.21
N GLY A 608 0.86 2.19 0.74
CA GLY A 608 0.89 1.63 2.09
C GLY A 608 -0.30 2.09 2.93
N MET A 609 -0.36 1.58 4.16
CA MET A 609 -1.42 1.85 5.12
C MET A 609 -1.08 3.03 6.04
N GLY A 610 -2.10 3.57 6.70
CA GLY A 610 -1.93 4.62 7.71
C GLY A 610 -1.98 4.04 9.13
N LEU A 611 -1.03 4.47 9.95
CA LEU A 611 -0.97 4.20 11.38
C LEU A 611 -1.19 5.50 12.16
N LEU A 612 -1.67 5.36 13.40
CA LEU A 612 -1.79 6.42 14.39
C LEU A 612 -1.06 5.96 15.66
N GLU A 613 0.04 6.63 15.99
CA GLU A 613 0.90 6.28 17.13
C GLU A 613 1.23 4.78 17.18
N GLY A 614 1.58 4.20 16.01
CA GLY A 614 1.96 2.80 15.84
C GLY A 614 0.79 1.81 15.69
N ASN A 615 -0.47 2.25 15.79
CA ASN A 615 -1.64 1.39 15.67
C ASN A 615 -2.37 1.60 14.32
N LYS A 616 -2.92 0.52 13.75
CA LYS A 616 -3.72 0.62 12.52
C LYS A 616 -4.93 1.55 12.75
N MET A 617 -5.10 2.54 11.90
CA MET A 617 -6.28 3.42 11.92
C MET A 617 -7.53 2.65 11.51
N SER A 618 -8.63 2.92 12.19
CA SER A 618 -9.94 2.34 11.88
C SER A 618 -11.05 3.29 12.28
N SER A 619 -11.78 3.80 11.29
CA SER A 619 -12.96 4.65 11.54
C SER A 619 -14.01 3.94 12.39
N SER A 620 -14.23 2.64 12.14
CA SER A 620 -15.18 1.83 12.90
C SER A 620 -14.80 1.64 14.38
N LYS A 621 -13.52 1.77 14.72
CA LYS A 621 -13.03 1.67 16.11
C LYS A 621 -12.85 3.05 16.77
N GLY A 622 -13.06 4.14 16.03
CA GLY A 622 -12.86 5.50 16.52
C GLY A 622 -11.38 5.92 16.67
N ASN A 623 -10.44 5.08 16.21
CA ASN A 623 -9.00 5.37 16.25
C ASN A 623 -8.57 6.06 14.96
N VAL A 624 -9.02 7.29 14.76
CA VAL A 624 -8.70 8.11 13.59
C VAL A 624 -8.53 9.58 13.97
N ILE A 625 -7.77 10.31 13.17
CA ILE A 625 -7.75 11.78 13.18
C ILE A 625 -8.51 12.25 11.97
N LEU A 626 -9.54 13.06 12.17
CA LEU A 626 -10.30 13.65 11.08
C LEU A 626 -9.43 14.64 10.31
N LEU A 627 -9.55 14.60 9.00
CA LEU A 627 -8.74 15.47 8.13
C LEU A 627 -9.11 16.95 8.34
N LYS A 628 -10.39 17.23 8.61
CA LYS A 628 -10.87 18.58 8.94
C LYS A 628 -10.21 19.11 10.22
N ASP A 629 -10.20 18.29 11.30
CA ASP A 629 -9.55 18.68 12.57
C ASP A 629 -8.05 18.96 12.35
N ALA A 630 -7.36 18.08 11.59
CA ALA A 630 -5.94 18.26 11.29
C ALA A 630 -5.66 19.56 10.50
N ILE A 631 -6.54 19.95 9.57
CA ILE A 631 -6.42 21.22 8.84
C ILE A 631 -6.62 22.41 9.78
N GLU A 632 -7.60 22.35 10.68
CA GLU A 632 -7.89 23.41 11.65
C GLU A 632 -6.72 23.60 12.64
N ASP A 633 -6.11 22.51 13.12
CA ASP A 633 -5.02 22.55 14.11
C ASP A 633 -3.67 22.95 13.49
N TYR A 634 -3.39 22.53 12.26
CA TYR A 634 -2.04 22.62 11.68
C TYR A 634 -1.96 23.40 10.36
N THR A 635 -3.04 23.65 9.66
CA THR A 635 -3.16 24.13 8.28
C THR A 635 -3.00 23.04 7.22
N ALA A 636 -3.64 23.21 6.05
CA ALA A 636 -3.59 22.23 4.97
C ALA A 636 -2.15 21.98 4.47
N ASP A 637 -1.34 23.04 4.31
CA ASP A 637 0.04 22.89 3.83
C ASP A 637 0.92 22.09 4.80
N VAL A 638 0.75 22.23 6.11
CA VAL A 638 1.48 21.42 7.10
C VAL A 638 1.06 19.96 7.04
N VAL A 639 -0.25 19.69 6.93
CA VAL A 639 -0.78 18.33 6.80
C VAL A 639 -0.25 17.67 5.52
N ARG A 640 -0.33 18.35 4.38
CA ARG A 640 0.19 17.88 3.09
C ARG A 640 1.68 17.57 3.18
N LEU A 641 2.46 18.50 3.72
CA LEU A 641 3.91 18.37 3.84
C LEU A 641 4.29 17.18 4.72
N PHE A 642 3.63 17.01 5.88
CA PHE A 642 3.85 15.88 6.77
C PHE A 642 3.52 14.55 6.08
N LEU A 643 2.35 14.45 5.46
CA LEU A 643 1.91 13.22 4.78
C LEU A 643 2.88 12.81 3.67
N MET A 644 3.51 13.75 2.97
CA MET A 644 4.47 13.46 1.91
C MET A 644 5.89 13.19 2.41
N ALA A 645 6.27 13.77 3.55
CA ALA A 645 7.62 13.63 4.12
C ALA A 645 7.77 12.38 5.01
N SER A 646 6.69 11.83 5.56
CA SER A 646 6.71 10.76 6.56
C SER A 646 7.18 9.41 6.00
N ALA A 647 6.75 9.05 4.80
CA ALA A 647 7.08 7.78 4.16
C ALA A 647 6.93 7.88 2.63
N GLU A 648 7.55 6.99 1.86
CA GLU A 648 7.23 6.86 0.43
C GLU A 648 5.78 6.37 0.24
N PRO A 649 5.12 6.66 -0.89
CA PRO A 649 3.70 6.32 -1.09
C PRO A 649 3.34 4.87 -0.79
N TRP A 650 4.18 3.91 -1.16
CA TRP A 650 3.96 2.47 -0.95
C TRP A 650 4.34 1.97 0.44
N GLN A 651 4.94 2.82 1.29
CA GLN A 651 5.28 2.50 2.67
C GLN A 651 4.15 2.93 3.60
N ASP A 652 4.00 2.20 4.70
CA ASP A 652 3.09 2.59 5.75
C ASP A 652 3.58 3.89 6.41
N PHE A 653 2.70 4.82 6.68
CA PHE A 653 3.01 6.07 7.39
C PHE A 653 2.40 6.05 8.78
N ASP A 654 3.04 6.75 9.71
CA ASP A 654 2.58 6.84 11.10
C ASP A 654 2.37 8.31 11.47
N TRP A 655 1.14 8.66 11.83
CA TRP A 655 0.85 10.00 12.31
C TRP A 655 1.30 10.13 13.75
N ARG A 656 2.31 11.00 13.97
CA ARG A 656 2.83 11.34 15.28
C ARG A 656 2.85 12.85 15.46
N GLU A 657 2.13 13.34 16.45
CA GLU A 657 1.96 14.77 16.68
C GLU A 657 3.30 15.54 16.78
N LYS A 658 4.28 14.97 17.48
CA LYS A 658 5.62 15.55 17.58
C LYS A 658 6.28 15.80 16.21
N GLU A 659 6.09 14.90 15.27
CA GLU A 659 6.67 14.99 13.93
C GLU A 659 5.92 16.01 13.06
N VAL A 660 4.59 16.09 13.22
CA VAL A 660 3.77 17.14 12.57
C VAL A 660 4.21 18.53 13.01
N LEU A 661 4.41 18.73 14.32
CA LEU A 661 4.95 20.00 14.85
C LEU A 661 6.37 20.30 14.35
N GLY A 662 7.18 19.26 14.15
CA GLY A 662 8.49 19.41 13.50
C GLY A 662 8.38 19.90 12.06
N THR A 663 7.40 19.39 11.32
CA THR A 663 7.10 19.80 9.94
C THR A 663 6.60 21.24 9.87
N LYS A 664 5.71 21.63 10.79
CA LYS A 664 5.23 23.01 10.93
C LYS A 664 6.38 24.00 11.07
N ARG A 665 7.31 23.74 11.98
CA ARG A 665 8.50 24.60 12.19
C ARG A 665 9.36 24.75 10.94
N ARG A 666 9.47 23.72 10.10
CA ARG A 666 10.21 23.79 8.83
C ARG A 666 9.52 24.68 7.81
N LEU A 667 8.20 24.61 7.72
CA LEU A 667 7.42 25.49 6.85
C LEU A 667 7.46 26.95 7.34
N GLU A 668 7.44 27.18 8.64
CA GLU A 668 7.62 28.49 9.24
C GLU A 668 9.01 29.05 8.90
N TRP A 669 10.07 28.26 9.08
CA TRP A 669 11.41 28.65 8.70
C TRP A 669 11.54 29.02 7.21
N PHE A 670 10.88 28.29 6.31
CA PHE A 670 10.86 28.62 4.88
C PHE A 670 10.24 30.00 4.62
N ARG A 671 9.16 30.33 5.30
CA ARG A 671 8.55 31.67 5.22
C ARG A 671 9.45 32.77 5.77
N GLU A 672 10.09 32.52 6.90
CA GLU A 672 11.06 33.44 7.52
C GLU A 672 12.27 33.66 6.61
N PHE A 673 12.77 32.63 5.98
CA PHE A 673 13.86 32.75 5.02
C PHE A 673 13.51 33.68 3.85
N ALA A 674 12.30 33.56 3.30
CA ALA A 674 11.87 34.49 2.24
C ALA A 674 11.85 35.94 2.67
N GLY A 675 11.36 36.26 3.88
CA GLY A 675 11.45 37.59 4.48
C GLY A 675 12.88 38.05 4.71
N LYS A 676 13.78 37.17 5.15
CA LYS A 676 15.18 37.46 5.35
C LYS A 676 15.90 37.85 4.05
N VAL A 677 15.59 37.17 2.94
CA VAL A 677 16.16 37.53 1.62
C VAL A 677 15.76 38.95 1.21
N GLU A 678 14.50 39.34 1.43
CA GLU A 678 14.04 40.72 1.18
C GLU A 678 14.73 41.73 2.07
N GLU A 679 14.93 41.43 3.36
CA GLU A 679 15.66 42.27 4.32
C GLU A 679 17.10 42.48 3.88
N ILE A 680 17.82 41.41 3.50
CA ILE A 680 19.21 41.48 3.01
C ILE A 680 19.31 42.36 1.76
N LYS A 681 18.37 42.21 0.84
CA LYS A 681 18.30 43.08 -0.35
C LYS A 681 18.03 44.54 0.02
N GLY A 682 17.23 44.81 1.06
CA GLY A 682 16.85 46.13 1.55
C GLY A 682 15.94 46.94 0.60
N SER A 683 15.26 46.25 -0.29
CA SER A 683 14.24 46.78 -1.20
C SER A 683 13.28 45.66 -1.57
N ALA A 684 12.10 45.95 -2.13
CA ALA A 684 11.14 44.98 -2.56
C ALA A 684 11.76 43.90 -3.46
N LEU A 685 11.50 42.64 -3.14
CA LEU A 685 12.00 41.51 -3.90
C LEU A 685 11.14 41.32 -5.16
N ASP A 686 11.76 41.17 -6.31
CA ASP A 686 11.08 40.78 -7.57
C ASP A 686 11.77 39.56 -8.14
N LEU A 687 11.13 38.39 -7.94
CA LEU A 687 11.64 37.09 -8.37
C LEU A 687 11.61 36.90 -9.90
N THR A 688 10.89 37.78 -10.64
CA THR A 688 10.86 37.72 -12.11
C THR A 688 11.97 38.52 -12.75
N ASN A 689 12.69 39.32 -11.97
CA ASN A 689 13.75 40.20 -12.46
C ASN A 689 14.94 40.16 -11.51
N ILE A 690 15.53 38.99 -11.33
CA ILE A 690 16.73 38.80 -10.53
C ILE A 690 17.93 39.29 -11.35
N GLU A 691 18.58 40.34 -10.91
CA GLU A 691 19.75 40.91 -11.57
C GLU A 691 20.91 39.92 -11.48
N LYS A 692 21.37 39.45 -12.66
CA LYS A 692 22.47 38.51 -12.75
C LYS A 692 23.79 39.18 -12.48
N VAL A 693 24.61 38.62 -11.61
CA VAL A 693 25.91 39.10 -11.20
C VAL A 693 26.96 38.04 -11.54
N GLU A 694 28.14 38.47 -11.95
CA GLU A 694 29.29 37.58 -12.11
C GLU A 694 29.74 37.04 -10.76
N LEU A 695 29.82 35.76 -10.59
CA LEU A 695 30.21 35.08 -9.36
C LEU A 695 31.67 34.68 -9.44
N THR A 696 32.46 35.12 -8.44
CA THR A 696 33.89 34.80 -8.35
C THR A 696 34.23 33.96 -7.13
N ARG A 697 33.40 33.99 -6.07
CA ARG A 697 33.65 33.24 -4.84
C ARG A 697 33.22 31.80 -4.98
N THR A 698 34.05 30.89 -4.53
CA THR A 698 33.78 29.44 -4.52
C THR A 698 32.46 29.11 -3.83
N ILE A 699 32.13 29.76 -2.70
CA ILE A 699 30.93 29.48 -1.94
C ILE A 699 29.62 29.86 -2.68
N ASP A 700 29.67 30.97 -3.47
CA ASP A 700 28.51 31.38 -4.27
C ASP A 700 28.21 30.37 -5.40
N LEU A 701 29.27 29.94 -6.09
CA LEU A 701 29.20 28.91 -7.13
C LEU A 701 28.78 27.57 -6.54
N TRP A 702 29.29 27.22 -5.35
CA TRP A 702 28.88 26.01 -4.64
C TRP A 702 27.38 25.98 -4.33
N MET A 703 26.82 27.06 -3.82
CA MET A 703 25.40 27.13 -3.50
C MET A 703 24.53 26.93 -4.75
N LEU A 704 24.92 27.52 -5.88
CA LEU A 704 24.19 27.31 -7.14
C LEU A 704 24.35 25.88 -7.69
N SER A 705 25.55 25.28 -7.53
CA SER A 705 25.76 23.87 -7.88
C SER A 705 24.87 22.95 -7.04
N GLN A 706 24.84 23.14 -5.72
CA GLN A 706 23.96 22.36 -4.82
C GLN A 706 22.49 22.56 -5.15
N LEU A 707 22.03 23.78 -5.41
CA LEU A 707 20.66 24.06 -5.83
C LEU A 707 20.27 23.21 -7.06
N ASN A 708 21.13 23.19 -8.09
CA ASN A 708 20.86 22.43 -9.31
C ASN A 708 20.90 20.92 -9.09
N GLN A 709 21.76 20.42 -8.20
CA GLN A 709 21.76 19.03 -7.76
C GLN A 709 20.42 18.66 -7.09
N HIS A 710 19.92 19.50 -6.17
CA HIS A 710 18.64 19.28 -5.51
C HIS A 710 17.44 19.39 -6.45
N ILE A 711 17.45 20.29 -7.43
CA ILE A 711 16.43 20.37 -8.49
C ILE A 711 16.40 19.04 -9.25
N LYS A 712 17.58 18.56 -9.70
CA LYS A 712 17.71 17.31 -10.44
C LYS A 712 17.19 16.11 -9.64
N ALA A 713 17.69 15.94 -8.44
CA ALA A 713 17.31 14.80 -7.57
C ALA A 713 15.83 14.82 -7.18
N SER A 714 15.24 16.00 -6.95
CA SER A 714 13.81 16.15 -6.66
C SER A 714 12.95 15.81 -7.87
N THR A 715 13.36 16.26 -9.07
CA THR A 715 12.68 15.95 -10.32
C THR A 715 12.68 14.44 -10.58
N GLU A 716 13.87 13.80 -10.53
CA GLU A 716 14.00 12.35 -10.72
C GLU A 716 13.18 11.55 -9.72
N ALA A 717 13.09 12.02 -8.47
CA ALA A 717 12.28 11.37 -7.44
C ALA A 717 10.77 11.50 -7.72
N LEU A 718 10.31 12.70 -8.13
CA LEU A 718 8.89 12.92 -8.43
C LEU A 718 8.43 12.13 -9.67
N GLU A 719 9.28 11.95 -10.68
CA GLU A 719 8.96 11.15 -11.87
C GLU A 719 8.51 9.72 -11.53
N VAL A 720 8.99 9.18 -10.42
CA VAL A 720 8.67 7.82 -9.95
C VAL A 720 7.88 7.83 -8.64
N PHE A 721 7.15 8.89 -8.35
CA PHE A 721 6.31 9.06 -7.15
C PHE A 721 7.07 8.98 -5.80
N GLN A 722 8.38 9.15 -5.76
CA GLN A 722 9.16 9.18 -4.52
C GLN A 722 9.01 10.54 -3.80
N THR A 723 7.84 10.79 -3.27
CA THR A 723 7.48 12.09 -2.66
C THR A 723 8.34 12.43 -1.44
N ARG A 724 8.65 11.44 -0.61
CA ARG A 724 9.52 11.62 0.55
C ARG A 724 10.94 11.96 0.14
N LYS A 725 11.49 11.24 -0.84
CA LYS A 725 12.83 11.51 -1.37
C LYS A 725 12.91 12.91 -2.00
N ALA A 726 11.90 13.29 -2.78
CA ALA A 726 11.82 14.62 -3.35
C ALA A 726 11.84 15.71 -2.28
N LEU A 727 11.10 15.56 -1.17
CA LEU A 727 11.13 16.49 -0.04
C LEU A 727 12.43 16.40 0.76
N GLN A 728 13.06 15.25 0.85
CA GLN A 728 14.38 15.13 1.45
C GLN A 728 15.38 16.03 0.73
N GLU A 729 15.37 16.04 -0.59
CA GLU A 729 16.23 16.89 -1.41
C GLU A 729 15.79 18.36 -1.35
N SER A 730 14.53 18.65 -1.71
CA SER A 730 14.04 20.01 -1.91
C SER A 730 13.77 20.79 -0.62
N LEU A 731 13.63 20.15 0.53
CA LEU A 731 13.36 20.82 1.80
C LEU A 731 14.45 20.59 2.83
N PHE A 732 14.83 19.34 3.10
CA PHE A 732 15.70 19.03 4.23
C PHE A 732 17.17 19.29 3.91
N LEU A 733 17.66 18.77 2.78
CA LEU A 733 19.07 18.92 2.39
C LEU A 733 19.34 20.31 1.84
N LEU A 734 18.49 20.82 0.96
CA LEU A 734 18.62 22.19 0.45
C LEU A 734 18.63 23.23 1.59
N LYS A 735 17.76 23.08 2.59
CA LYS A 735 17.78 23.92 3.79
C LYS A 735 19.13 23.89 4.49
N LYS A 736 19.70 22.70 4.66
CA LYS A 736 21.01 22.54 5.30
C LYS A 736 22.10 23.30 4.53
N ASP A 737 22.06 23.25 3.21
CA ASP A 737 23.02 23.90 2.36
C ASP A 737 22.82 25.42 2.34
N ILE A 738 21.57 25.89 2.40
CA ILE A 738 21.25 27.31 2.58
C ILE A 738 21.77 27.83 3.95
N ASP A 739 21.55 27.08 5.02
CA ASP A 739 22.07 27.46 6.36
C ASP A 739 23.58 27.54 6.35
N HIS A 740 24.26 26.60 5.72
CA HIS A 740 25.72 26.63 5.56
C HIS A 740 26.17 27.83 4.74
N TYR A 741 25.53 28.10 3.60
CA TYR A 741 25.83 29.24 2.78
C TYR A 741 25.68 30.57 3.55
N ILE A 742 24.54 30.78 4.20
CA ILE A 742 24.29 31.99 5.01
C ILE A 742 25.34 32.15 6.09
N TYR A 743 25.73 31.07 6.75
CA TYR A 743 26.75 31.09 7.77
C TYR A 743 28.12 31.49 7.21
N ARG A 744 28.49 30.97 6.07
CA ARG A 744 29.74 31.29 5.34
C ARG A 744 29.81 32.75 4.91
N VAL A 745 28.69 33.33 4.48
CA VAL A 745 28.64 34.73 3.99
C VAL A 745 28.11 35.71 5.01
N ASN A 746 28.01 35.32 6.28
CA ASN A 746 27.38 36.14 7.34
C ASN A 746 27.96 37.56 7.43
N HIS A 747 29.28 37.72 7.25
CA HIS A 747 29.99 39.00 7.26
C HIS A 747 29.67 39.92 6.08
N LEU A 748 28.98 39.42 5.04
CA LEU A 748 28.57 40.13 3.84
C LEU A 748 27.09 40.54 3.85
N LEU A 749 26.27 39.92 4.73
CA LEU A 749 24.80 40.12 4.75
C LEU A 749 24.44 41.59 4.96
N ASP A 750 25.05 42.24 5.96
CA ASP A 750 24.83 43.65 6.27
C ASP A 750 25.40 44.63 5.23
N LYS A 751 26.31 44.15 4.38
CA LYS A 751 26.97 44.95 3.31
C LYS A 751 26.14 45.02 2.04
N LYS A 752 25.01 44.31 1.97
CA LYS A 752 24.16 44.16 0.77
C LYS A 752 24.96 43.73 -0.46
N ASP A 753 25.83 42.74 -0.27
CA ASP A 753 26.68 42.20 -1.34
C ASP A 753 25.85 41.73 -2.53
N PRO A 754 26.09 42.22 -3.75
CA PRO A 754 25.25 41.88 -4.91
C PRO A 754 25.26 40.40 -5.28
N ALA A 755 26.39 39.69 -5.08
CA ALA A 755 26.49 38.27 -5.38
C ALA A 755 25.67 37.44 -4.38
N VAL A 756 25.72 37.80 -3.08
CA VAL A 756 24.88 37.15 -2.05
C VAL A 756 23.40 37.36 -2.34
N ILE A 757 22.99 38.58 -2.69
CA ILE A 757 21.61 38.92 -3.03
C ILE A 757 21.16 38.09 -4.25
N TYR A 758 21.99 38.01 -5.27
CA TYR A 758 21.73 37.24 -6.49
C TYR A 758 21.53 35.75 -6.16
N VAL A 759 22.47 35.15 -5.43
CA VAL A 759 22.41 33.71 -5.06
C VAL A 759 21.17 33.41 -4.22
N LEU A 760 20.91 34.17 -3.13
CA LEU A 760 19.76 33.93 -2.25
C LEU A 760 18.42 34.15 -2.96
N SER A 761 18.34 35.14 -3.86
CA SER A 761 17.14 35.39 -4.66
C SER A 761 16.87 34.26 -5.64
N THR A 762 17.92 33.73 -6.30
CA THR A 762 17.82 32.59 -7.22
C THR A 762 17.42 31.30 -6.49
N VAL A 763 18.02 31.07 -5.32
CA VAL A 763 17.65 29.93 -4.44
C VAL A 763 16.19 30.05 -4.02
N LEU A 764 15.74 31.19 -3.54
CA LEU A 764 14.36 31.40 -3.09
C LEU A 764 13.36 31.21 -4.22
N GLU A 765 13.62 31.76 -5.40
CA GLU A 765 12.76 31.63 -6.59
C GLU A 765 12.57 30.16 -6.97
N SER A 766 13.66 29.42 -7.10
CA SER A 766 13.64 28.00 -7.41
C SER A 766 12.98 27.17 -6.30
N TRP A 767 13.24 27.51 -5.04
CA TRP A 767 12.72 26.79 -3.90
C TRP A 767 11.20 26.92 -3.74
N ILE A 768 10.64 28.13 -3.99
CA ILE A 768 9.18 28.33 -4.03
C ILE A 768 8.55 27.39 -5.07
N ARG A 769 9.13 27.26 -6.25
CA ARG A 769 8.63 26.36 -7.30
C ARG A 769 8.79 24.89 -6.94
N LEU A 770 9.91 24.48 -6.33
CA LEU A 770 10.14 23.10 -5.87
C LEU A 770 9.13 22.66 -4.81
N LEU A 771 8.71 23.56 -3.93
CA LEU A 771 7.78 23.27 -2.84
C LEU A 771 6.31 23.49 -3.23
N ALA A 772 6.02 24.14 -4.35
CA ALA A 772 4.65 24.45 -4.78
C ALA A 772 3.73 23.21 -4.90
N PRO A 773 4.15 22.04 -5.36
CA PRO A 773 3.31 20.84 -5.34
C PRO A 773 2.93 20.38 -3.92
N PHE A 774 3.81 20.57 -2.96
CA PHE A 774 3.65 20.10 -1.59
C PHE A 774 2.92 21.08 -0.69
N THR A 775 3.23 22.37 -0.80
CA THR A 775 2.69 23.46 0.04
C THR A 775 2.15 24.60 -0.83
N PRO A 776 1.10 24.31 -1.64
CA PRO A 776 0.63 25.21 -2.67
C PRO A 776 0.16 26.58 -2.14
N HIS A 777 -0.52 26.62 -1.00
CA HIS A 777 -1.05 27.88 -0.47
C HIS A 777 0.10 28.82 0.00
N THR A 778 1.09 28.26 0.66
CA THR A 778 2.28 29.02 1.11
C THR A 778 3.08 29.52 -0.08
N CYS A 779 3.29 28.65 -1.08
CA CYS A 779 4.08 29.01 -2.26
C CYS A 779 3.36 30.04 -3.14
N GLU A 780 2.04 29.97 -3.29
CA GLU A 780 1.27 31.04 -3.97
C GLU A 780 1.39 32.39 -3.27
N GLU A 781 1.32 32.39 -1.92
CA GLU A 781 1.45 33.63 -1.16
C GLU A 781 2.85 34.25 -1.32
N LEU A 782 3.90 33.45 -1.20
CA LEU A 782 5.27 33.94 -1.40
C LEU A 782 5.51 34.37 -2.84
N TRP A 783 5.06 33.58 -3.82
CA TRP A 783 5.18 33.92 -5.24
C TRP A 783 4.52 35.26 -5.56
N SER A 784 3.29 35.45 -5.10
CA SER A 784 2.53 36.70 -5.31
C SER A 784 3.15 37.90 -4.58
N ASN A 785 3.66 37.71 -3.34
CA ASN A 785 4.26 38.79 -2.55
C ASN A 785 5.58 39.26 -3.13
N TYR A 786 6.34 38.36 -3.76
CA TYR A 786 7.67 38.62 -4.29
C TYR A 786 7.71 38.80 -5.80
N GLY A 787 6.63 39.28 -6.42
CA GLY A 787 6.60 39.71 -7.83
C GLY A 787 6.41 38.60 -8.85
N GLY A 788 6.17 37.33 -8.43
CA GLY A 788 5.90 36.24 -9.34
C GLY A 788 4.68 36.48 -10.22
N LYS A 789 4.75 36.12 -11.50
CA LYS A 789 3.65 36.31 -12.46
C LYS A 789 2.71 35.13 -12.48
N GLY A 790 1.41 35.42 -12.41
CA GLY A 790 0.37 34.37 -12.42
C GLY A 790 0.41 33.50 -11.15
N PHE A 791 0.01 32.23 -11.29
CA PHE A 791 0.01 31.26 -10.20
C PHE A 791 1.25 30.40 -10.24
N VAL A 792 1.88 30.17 -9.08
CA VAL A 792 3.02 29.26 -8.99
C VAL A 792 2.64 27.82 -9.31
N SER A 793 1.42 27.42 -9.02
CA SER A 793 0.87 26.08 -9.31
C SER A 793 0.89 25.69 -10.82
N VAL A 794 1.06 26.67 -11.71
CA VAL A 794 1.18 26.48 -13.16
C VAL A 794 2.40 27.20 -13.75
N ALA A 795 3.27 27.73 -12.92
CA ALA A 795 4.57 28.24 -13.34
C ALA A 795 5.46 27.09 -13.80
N LYS A 796 6.43 27.39 -14.66
CA LYS A 796 7.36 26.38 -15.15
C LYS A 796 8.17 25.74 -14.01
N TRP A 797 8.27 24.43 -13.99
CA TRP A 797 9.14 23.70 -13.05
C TRP A 797 10.59 24.21 -13.16
N PRO A 798 11.36 24.27 -12.06
CA PRO A 798 12.76 24.70 -12.14
C PRO A 798 13.58 23.77 -13.08
N GLU A 799 14.24 24.36 -14.06
CA GLU A 799 15.13 23.62 -14.95
C GLU A 799 16.51 23.47 -14.33
N VAL A 800 17.14 22.33 -14.57
CA VAL A 800 18.51 22.09 -14.16
C VAL A 800 19.46 22.77 -15.13
N ASP A 801 20.32 23.66 -14.62
CA ASP A 801 21.45 24.18 -15.38
C ASP A 801 22.68 23.30 -15.13
N GLU A 802 22.88 22.32 -16.00
CA GLU A 802 24.01 21.39 -15.90
C GLU A 802 25.37 22.11 -15.98
N SER A 803 25.42 23.32 -16.52
CA SER A 803 26.67 24.08 -16.65
C SER A 803 27.19 24.64 -15.35
N VAL A 804 26.33 24.81 -14.34
CA VAL A 804 26.70 25.28 -12.99
C VAL A 804 26.96 24.15 -12.02
N ILE A 805 26.60 22.91 -12.36
CA ILE A 805 26.94 21.73 -11.56
C ILE A 805 28.42 21.42 -11.73
N SER A 806 29.21 21.62 -10.69
CA SER A 806 30.67 21.47 -10.74
C SER A 806 31.18 20.62 -9.58
N SER A 807 31.60 19.41 -9.90
CA SER A 807 32.25 18.52 -8.93
C SER A 807 33.54 19.11 -8.35
N GLU A 808 34.21 19.99 -9.11
CA GLU A 808 35.40 20.72 -8.66
C GLU A 808 35.05 21.75 -7.58
N ILE A 809 34.00 22.54 -7.79
CA ILE A 809 33.49 23.53 -6.82
C ILE A 809 32.96 22.85 -5.55
N GLU A 810 32.22 21.75 -5.72
CA GLU A 810 31.72 20.97 -4.59
C GLU A 810 32.87 20.41 -3.75
N LYS A 811 33.92 19.90 -4.42
CA LYS A 811 35.11 19.39 -3.75
C LYS A 811 35.93 20.48 -3.09
N SER A 812 35.89 21.68 -3.63
CA SER A 812 36.53 22.85 -3.06
C SER A 812 35.93 23.26 -1.72
N GLU A 813 34.60 23.29 -1.62
CA GLU A 813 33.94 23.60 -0.34
C GLU A 813 34.05 22.42 0.65
N GLU A 814 34.02 21.16 0.18
CA GLU A 814 34.29 19.97 1.01
C GLU A 814 35.70 20.04 1.63
N LEU A 815 36.72 20.55 0.88
CA LEU A 815 38.08 20.77 1.40
C LEU A 815 38.05 21.74 2.58
N VAL A 816 37.37 22.86 2.46
CA VAL A 816 37.26 23.86 3.54
C VAL A 816 36.61 23.27 4.78
N GLN A 817 35.49 22.60 4.63
CA GLN A 817 34.77 21.96 5.73
C GLN A 817 35.58 20.87 6.42
N ASN A 818 36.27 20.00 5.64
CA ASN A 818 37.13 18.95 6.18
C ASN A 818 38.38 19.55 6.88
N LEU A 819 38.95 20.61 6.34
CA LEU A 819 40.10 21.30 6.96
C LEU A 819 39.75 21.84 8.37
N ILE A 820 38.61 22.54 8.49
CA ILE A 820 38.13 23.05 9.79
C ILE A 820 37.89 21.86 10.76
N LYS A 821 37.26 20.81 10.30
CA LYS A 821 36.99 19.62 11.11
C LYS A 821 38.28 18.96 11.58
N ASP A 822 39.26 18.76 10.69
CA ASP A 822 40.52 18.12 10.98
C ASP A 822 41.35 19.00 11.97
N ILE A 823 41.40 20.34 11.80
CA ILE A 823 42.04 21.27 12.75
C ILE A 823 41.43 21.14 14.13
N ASN A 824 40.09 21.26 14.24
CA ASN A 824 39.37 21.16 15.52
C ASN A 824 39.55 19.79 16.19
N GLN A 825 39.61 18.72 15.41
CA GLN A 825 39.87 17.39 15.93
C GLN A 825 41.29 17.27 16.50
N ILE A 826 42.30 17.83 15.83
CA ILE A 826 43.70 17.85 16.32
C ILE A 826 43.80 18.71 17.57
N LYS A 827 43.17 19.90 17.58
CA LYS A 827 43.15 20.79 18.77
C LYS A 827 42.58 20.06 20.00
N ASN A 828 41.49 19.37 19.83
CA ASN A 828 40.87 18.58 20.90
C ASN A 828 41.75 17.43 21.40
N MET A 829 42.60 16.86 20.54
CA MET A 829 43.51 15.79 20.92
C MET A 829 44.75 16.30 21.65
N VAL A 830 45.25 17.47 21.27
CA VAL A 830 46.48 18.07 21.85
C VAL A 830 46.15 18.79 23.16
N GLY A 831 44.93 19.27 23.37
CA GLY A 831 44.49 19.93 24.61
C GLY A 831 45.11 21.29 24.86
N GLU A 832 45.60 21.98 23.82
CA GLU A 832 46.22 23.31 23.90
C GLU A 832 45.35 24.36 23.19
N ASP A 833 45.33 25.58 23.74
CA ASP A 833 44.81 26.78 23.07
C ASP A 833 45.86 27.22 22.00
N ALA A 834 45.86 26.48 20.89
CA ALA A 834 46.76 26.80 19.78
C ALA A 834 46.44 28.16 19.18
N GLN A 835 47.43 29.01 19.13
CA GLN A 835 47.26 30.37 18.56
C GLN A 835 47.51 30.37 17.05
N LYS A 836 48.26 29.41 16.53
CA LYS A 836 48.62 29.34 15.12
C LYS A 836 48.47 27.92 14.54
N VAL A 837 47.96 27.87 13.33
CA VAL A 837 47.74 26.63 12.58
C VAL A 837 48.46 26.75 11.24
N HIS A 838 49.41 25.88 10.97
CA HIS A 838 50.12 25.79 9.70
C HIS A 838 49.46 24.71 8.85
N VAL A 839 49.08 25.06 7.61
CA VAL A 839 48.42 24.19 6.65
C VAL A 839 49.37 23.97 5.47
N TYR A 840 49.74 22.73 5.22
CA TYR A 840 50.68 22.36 4.14
C TYR A 840 49.90 21.69 3.00
N LEU A 841 50.08 22.21 1.79
CA LEU A 841 49.37 21.72 0.58
C LEU A 841 50.11 20.57 -0.08
N ALA A 842 49.40 19.79 -0.86
CA ALA A 842 49.97 18.70 -1.62
C ALA A 842 50.86 19.24 -2.78
N PRO A 843 52.11 18.78 -2.92
CA PRO A 843 52.92 19.16 -4.07
C PRO A 843 52.38 18.52 -5.39
N ASP A 844 52.72 19.14 -6.53
CA ASP A 844 52.21 18.80 -7.85
C ASP A 844 52.34 17.32 -8.21
N TRP A 845 53.49 16.70 -7.86
CA TRP A 845 53.71 15.31 -8.19
C TRP A 845 52.67 14.34 -7.51
N LYS A 846 52.10 14.71 -6.39
CA LYS A 846 51.08 13.92 -5.73
C LYS A 846 49.74 14.03 -6.45
N TRP A 847 49.47 15.20 -7.03
CA TRP A 847 48.31 15.38 -7.92
C TRP A 847 48.43 14.54 -9.19
N ASP A 848 49.62 14.50 -9.79
CA ASP A 848 49.89 13.66 -10.94
C ASP A 848 49.76 12.18 -10.62
N LEU A 849 50.19 11.76 -9.43
CA LEU A 849 50.02 10.39 -8.97
C LEU A 849 48.56 10.03 -8.74
N TYR A 850 47.75 10.96 -8.21
CA TYR A 850 46.33 10.77 -8.01
C TYR A 850 45.58 10.66 -9.34
N LYS A 851 45.96 11.47 -10.33
CA LYS A 851 45.46 11.39 -11.69
C LYS A 851 45.77 10.03 -12.30
N ILE A 852 47.02 9.57 -12.20
CA ILE A 852 47.45 8.25 -12.69
C ILE A 852 46.63 7.12 -12.01
N ALA A 853 46.40 7.22 -10.72
CA ALA A 853 45.60 6.25 -9.99
C ALA A 853 44.14 6.22 -10.51
N ASN A 854 43.54 7.39 -10.74
CA ASN A 854 42.19 7.50 -11.35
C ASN A 854 42.13 6.88 -12.76
N ASP A 855 43.15 7.12 -13.58
CA ASP A 855 43.24 6.57 -14.96
C ASP A 855 43.48 5.05 -14.99
N VAL A 856 44.00 4.47 -13.90
CA VAL A 856 44.07 3.02 -13.68
C VAL A 856 42.69 2.45 -13.34
N GLY A 857 41.81 3.22 -12.69
CA GLY A 857 40.42 2.89 -12.40
C GLY A 857 40.19 1.79 -11.37
N LYS A 858 41.27 1.26 -10.74
CA LYS A 858 41.24 0.25 -9.68
C LYS A 858 42.44 0.41 -8.73
N PRO A 859 42.37 -0.03 -7.48
CA PRO A 859 43.45 0.12 -6.51
C PRO A 859 44.63 -0.84 -6.77
N ASP A 860 45.15 -0.88 -8.00
CA ASP A 860 46.32 -1.69 -8.39
C ASP A 860 47.60 -0.89 -8.19
N ILE A 861 48.21 -1.04 -7.01
CA ILE A 861 49.37 -0.30 -6.59
C ILE A 861 50.56 -0.55 -7.56
N GLY A 862 50.70 -1.75 -8.11
CA GLY A 862 51.74 -2.09 -9.07
C GLY A 862 51.63 -1.31 -10.38
N GLN A 863 50.44 -1.24 -10.93
CA GLN A 863 50.18 -0.45 -12.15
C GLN A 863 50.30 1.06 -11.92
N ILE A 864 49.79 1.55 -10.77
CA ILE A 864 49.92 2.97 -10.40
C ILE A 864 51.40 3.34 -10.30
N MET A 865 52.18 2.59 -9.56
CA MET A 865 53.62 2.80 -9.43
C MET A 865 54.35 2.71 -10.77
N GLY A 866 54.05 1.67 -11.55
CA GLY A 866 54.69 1.48 -12.87
C GLY A 866 54.49 2.67 -13.80
N ARG A 867 53.26 3.21 -13.88
CA ARG A 867 52.93 4.40 -14.66
C ARG A 867 53.58 5.66 -14.08
N ALA A 868 53.59 5.83 -12.78
CA ALA A 868 54.18 7.00 -12.10
C ALA A 868 55.69 7.08 -12.30
N ILE A 869 56.40 5.95 -12.16
CA ILE A 869 57.83 5.87 -12.38
C ILE A 869 58.14 6.06 -13.90
N GLY A 870 57.32 5.47 -14.79
CA GLY A 870 57.46 5.64 -16.23
C GLY A 870 57.25 7.08 -16.72
N ALA A 871 56.37 7.83 -16.06
CA ALA A 871 56.13 9.26 -16.31
C ALA A 871 57.14 10.17 -15.61
N ASN A 872 58.04 9.64 -14.78
CA ASN A 872 59.05 10.41 -14.03
C ASN A 872 58.49 11.60 -13.24
N ILE A 873 57.35 11.38 -12.57
CA ILE A 873 56.65 12.47 -11.85
C ILE A 873 57.34 12.95 -10.58
N TYR A 874 58.29 12.15 -10.03
CA TYR A 874 59.04 12.47 -8.84
C TYR A 874 60.30 11.59 -8.75
N ASP A 875 61.42 12.10 -8.23
CA ASP A 875 62.73 11.40 -8.22
C ASP A 875 62.81 10.29 -7.18
N ASP A 876 62.15 10.43 -5.99
CA ASP A 876 62.19 9.43 -4.96
C ASP A 876 61.13 8.32 -5.15
N LYS A 877 61.62 7.19 -5.71
CA LYS A 877 60.73 6.01 -5.97
C LYS A 877 60.18 5.36 -4.71
N LYS A 878 60.80 5.54 -3.55
CA LYS A 878 60.29 5.00 -2.28
C LYS A 878 59.13 5.80 -1.79
N GLU A 879 59.23 7.12 -1.97
CA GLU A 879 58.11 7.99 -1.62
C GLU A 879 56.89 7.83 -2.56
N ILE A 880 57.16 7.69 -3.88
CA ILE A 880 56.08 7.32 -4.84
C ILE A 880 55.36 6.03 -4.37
N ALA A 881 56.15 4.99 -3.92
CA ALA A 881 55.54 3.74 -3.48
C ALA A 881 54.70 3.89 -2.22
N ALA A 882 55.16 4.70 -1.26
CA ALA A 882 54.44 4.96 -0.02
C ALA A 882 53.12 5.73 -0.28
N VAL A 883 53.19 6.77 -1.14
CA VAL A 883 52.02 7.58 -1.50
C VAL A 883 51.08 6.81 -2.41
N ALA A 884 51.55 6.02 -3.39
CA ALA A 884 50.68 5.17 -4.23
C ALA A 884 49.85 4.16 -3.43
N LYS A 885 50.44 3.59 -2.37
CA LYS A 885 49.73 2.70 -1.45
C LYS A 885 48.62 3.46 -0.67
N LYS A 886 48.85 4.72 -0.34
CA LYS A 886 47.88 5.58 0.35
C LYS A 886 46.75 6.03 -0.61
N VAL A 887 47.13 6.50 -1.78
CA VAL A 887 46.19 6.87 -2.86
C VAL A 887 45.31 5.67 -3.26
N GLY A 888 45.85 4.48 -3.46
CA GLY A 888 45.10 3.28 -3.80
C GLY A 888 44.04 2.88 -2.73
N ARG A 889 44.24 3.25 -1.47
CA ARG A 889 43.22 3.08 -0.40
C ARG A 889 42.20 4.16 -0.39
N GLU A 890 42.58 5.39 -0.72
CA GLU A 890 41.70 6.57 -0.67
C GLU A 890 40.85 6.72 -1.94
N MET A 891 41.31 6.26 -3.11
CA MET A 891 40.56 6.33 -4.36
C MET A 891 39.23 5.55 -4.31
N THR A 892 39.10 4.59 -3.42
CA THR A 892 37.81 3.89 -3.20
C THR A 892 36.81 4.69 -2.38
N LYS A 893 37.27 5.74 -1.69
CA LYS A 893 36.48 6.61 -0.78
C LYS A 893 36.28 8.01 -1.28
N THR A 894 37.28 8.53 -2.05
CA THR A 894 37.29 9.90 -2.56
C THR A 894 37.36 9.89 -4.08
N LYS A 895 36.35 10.43 -4.73
CA LYS A 895 36.35 10.57 -6.20
C LYS A 895 37.32 11.65 -6.62
N TYR A 896 38.16 11.35 -7.61
CA TYR A 896 39.02 12.33 -8.25
C TYR A 896 38.22 13.22 -9.20
N VAL A 897 38.21 14.53 -8.99
CA VAL A 897 37.48 15.55 -9.77
C VAL A 897 38.42 16.46 -10.60
N GLY A 898 39.72 16.23 -10.56
CA GLY A 898 40.74 17.08 -11.16
C GLY A 898 41.63 17.76 -10.11
N LYS A 899 42.64 18.46 -10.58
CA LYS A 899 43.48 19.28 -9.69
C LYS A 899 42.77 20.59 -9.38
N ILE A 900 42.44 20.83 -8.12
CA ILE A 900 41.87 22.09 -7.64
C ILE A 900 43.02 23.00 -7.11
N ASN A 901 42.79 24.30 -7.13
CA ASN A 901 43.74 25.25 -6.58
C ASN A 901 43.53 25.43 -5.08
N GLU A 902 44.05 24.44 -4.28
CA GLU A 902 43.88 24.41 -2.81
C GLU A 902 44.31 25.71 -2.14
N ALA A 903 45.42 26.33 -2.63
CA ALA A 903 45.92 27.58 -2.10
C ALA A 903 44.90 28.72 -2.20
N GLN A 904 44.33 28.92 -3.39
CA GLN A 904 43.35 29.97 -3.62
C GLN A 904 42.06 29.69 -2.86
N ILE A 905 41.60 28.42 -2.84
CA ILE A 905 40.38 28.02 -2.13
C ILE A 905 40.46 28.30 -0.63
N ILE A 906 41.60 27.97 -0.02
CA ILE A 906 41.85 28.21 1.41
C ILE A 906 42.03 29.72 1.68
N ASP A 907 42.72 30.41 0.79
CA ASP A 907 42.90 31.89 0.90
C ASP A 907 41.55 32.62 0.82
N ASP A 908 40.70 32.28 -0.14
CA ASP A 908 39.34 32.83 -0.26
C ASP A 908 38.46 32.54 0.98
N ALA A 909 38.77 31.49 1.71
CA ALA A 909 38.07 31.08 2.92
C ALA A 909 38.84 31.41 4.21
N LEU A 910 39.99 32.06 4.14
CA LEU A 910 40.93 32.16 5.26
C LEU A 910 40.34 32.82 6.50
N GLU A 911 39.61 33.92 6.34
CA GLU A 911 38.94 34.61 7.46
C GLU A 911 37.91 33.70 8.13
N TYR A 912 37.13 33.01 7.33
CA TYR A 912 36.15 32.04 7.84
C TYR A 912 36.81 30.89 8.58
N ILE A 913 37.83 30.24 8.00
CA ILE A 913 38.56 29.13 8.63
C ILE A 913 39.16 29.59 9.96
N SER A 914 39.84 30.77 9.96
CA SER A 914 40.48 31.30 11.16
C SER A 914 39.50 31.57 12.30
N ASN A 915 38.31 32.10 11.98
CA ASN A 915 37.23 32.31 12.93
C ASN A 915 36.69 30.99 13.51
N GLU A 916 36.45 30.01 12.65
CA GLU A 916 35.92 28.69 13.07
C GLU A 916 36.86 27.89 13.94
N VAL A 917 38.14 28.02 13.69
CA VAL A 917 39.16 27.34 14.49
C VAL A 917 39.72 28.18 15.63
N SER A 918 39.32 29.46 15.74
CA SER A 918 39.81 30.44 16.74
C SER A 918 41.33 30.49 16.79
N SER A 919 41.98 30.57 15.62
CA SER A 919 43.46 30.58 15.49
C SER A 919 43.87 31.29 14.20
N GLU A 920 45.05 31.87 14.17
CA GLU A 920 45.68 32.33 12.94
C GLU A 920 46.02 31.12 12.05
N VAL A 921 45.51 31.09 10.80
CA VAL A 921 45.81 30.06 9.85
C VAL A 921 46.80 30.55 8.81
N VAL A 922 47.90 29.84 8.65
CA VAL A 922 48.96 30.14 7.67
C VAL A 922 49.11 29.01 6.68
N VAL A 923 48.95 29.31 5.40
CA VAL A 923 49.04 28.34 4.30
C VAL A 923 50.48 28.31 3.76
N HIS A 924 51.03 27.11 3.62
CA HIS A 924 52.34 26.87 3.06
C HIS A 924 52.22 26.11 1.75
N THR A 925 52.73 26.69 0.68
CA THR A 925 52.85 26.05 -0.65
C THR A 925 54.20 25.35 -0.84
N ASP A 926 55.13 25.60 0.06
CA ASP A 926 56.44 24.97 0.12
C ASP A 926 56.77 24.50 1.57
N ASP A 927 57.87 23.84 1.78
CA ASP A 927 58.33 23.30 3.04
C ASP A 927 59.33 24.22 3.77
N SER A 928 59.35 25.50 3.42
CA SER A 928 60.29 26.49 4.01
C SER A 928 60.18 26.64 5.54
N TYR A 929 58.99 26.38 6.09
CA TYR A 929 58.72 26.26 7.53
C TYR A 929 57.99 24.97 7.83
N ASP A 930 58.67 23.88 8.18
CA ASP A 930 58.09 22.62 8.59
C ASP A 930 58.92 21.94 9.66
N PRO A 931 58.90 22.45 10.92
CA PRO A 931 59.76 21.98 12.01
C PRO A 931 59.46 20.50 12.42
N GLN A 932 58.35 19.95 12.08
CA GLN A 932 57.91 18.58 12.41
C GLN A 932 57.83 17.68 11.19
N ASN A 933 58.25 18.14 10.00
CA ASN A 933 58.15 17.35 8.75
C ASN A 933 56.73 16.86 8.45
N LYS A 934 55.72 17.75 8.64
CA LYS A 934 54.31 17.46 8.40
C LYS A 934 53.91 17.59 6.94
N ALA A 935 54.56 18.48 6.18
CA ALA A 935 54.27 18.73 4.76
C ALA A 935 54.24 17.46 3.90
N ARG A 936 55.14 16.53 4.19
CA ARG A 936 55.17 15.22 3.51
C ARG A 936 53.85 14.41 3.62
N ASN A 937 53.00 14.70 4.63
CA ASN A 937 51.72 14.00 4.83
C ASN A 937 50.57 14.63 4.05
N ALA A 938 50.76 15.82 3.48
CA ALA A 938 49.76 16.48 2.64
C ALA A 938 49.41 15.57 1.43
N MET A 939 48.14 15.46 1.14
CA MET A 939 47.60 14.69 0.02
C MET A 939 46.62 15.59 -0.76
N PRO A 940 46.43 15.35 -2.05
CA PRO A 940 45.35 16.01 -2.79
C PRO A 940 44.02 15.94 -2.04
N TYR A 941 43.32 17.06 -1.92
CA TYR A 941 42.08 17.31 -1.16
C TYR A 941 42.20 17.12 0.38
N LYS A 942 43.40 16.91 0.88
CA LYS A 942 43.64 16.70 2.33
C LYS A 942 44.97 17.30 2.75
N PRO A 943 45.03 18.62 3.01
CA PRO A 943 46.17 19.30 3.51
C PRO A 943 46.68 18.67 4.83
N ALA A 944 47.99 18.81 5.08
CA ALA A 944 48.58 18.43 6.37
C ALA A 944 48.52 19.61 7.32
N ILE A 945 48.38 19.33 8.63
CA ILE A 945 48.17 20.33 9.65
C ILE A 945 49.25 20.22 10.74
N LEU A 946 49.83 21.35 11.11
CA LEU A 946 50.66 21.51 12.28
C LEU A 946 50.05 22.61 13.16
N ILE A 947 49.91 22.35 14.43
CA ILE A 947 49.35 23.27 15.43
C ILE A 947 50.47 23.77 16.33
N GLU A 948 50.54 25.10 16.56
CA GLU A 948 51.47 25.78 17.43
C GLU A 948 50.80 26.70 18.42
#